data_1469ea88ca6be3a8b6ecce2bd0dcf2b7
#
_entry.id   1469ea88ca6be3a8b6ecce2bd0dcf2b7
#
_cell.length_a   1.000
_cell.length_b   1.000
_cell.length_c   1.000
_cell.angle_alpha   90.00
_cell.angle_beta   90.00
_cell.angle_gamma   90.00
#
_symmetry.space_group_name_H-M   'P 1'
#
loop_
_entity.id
_entity.type
_entity.pdbx_description
1 polymer ?
#
loop_
_entity_poly.entity_id
_entity_poly.type
_entity_poly.pdbx_seq_one_letter_code
_entity_poly.pdbx_strand_id
1 'polypeptide(L)'
;MKNCCFKLILSVVFLLIMTDVHAQNVRVTGVVSDTQGPLIGVNVRVKDSATGVITDINGKYSLEVPSNSTLVFSYIGYLNQEHKVGNKGVINVVMVEDTKQLEEVVVVGYGYQRKSDVATSVASVKTDELKSYPAGNVADMLRGRVAGVNVTSSSGRPGSNPNITVRGNRSISASNTPLYVIDGSISDSEEFSTLSAENIESIEILKDAASQAIYGARASDGVILVTTKRGSQGKMEVSYNGYVGIQSLWRNFDFYSPEEYVMLRREAKANDKGVIDAREISIAEALGDDVMQQVWASGQFIDWEKEMLKNALYHNHDVTLRGGNDKIRMAAGVNYFDQDGMVTTGSGYQKAAFRLNVDYNINKWISLGVNSSYALTKSDREDGSFSEFITRTPIAQIYNEDGSYSRYINSNNDVNPFYRAENYKREISTNSYRLNVFLELKPFKGFNYRLNTSFYNREQEDGEAKGVNYPGGGATAKLTDREDRSYLIENIFTYNVPIKDQKHKLTITAVQSVDHKQTKQLGYATDQLPVDMDWNFIANGQFTGSPIRSFTENNLVSFMGRASYILMDRYIMNVAVRRDGSSRFGKNNKWGTFPSVALAWRVNQEKFLQNTTWIDNLKLRLSYGIVGNQNGIGNYTTLGLTDKLRYEFGDNSYMGYLPGAELTNPNLKWEQSRTVNMGLDFGLFRNRLSGTIEYYKTRTTDLLVYRGLNSALGYEKMLDNLGETKSSGIDISVSGDVIRTKDFTWSLGANFSQYSNEIVKIDDQVDENGKPLSQPGNNWFVGKPTNVYYNYEPDGIYQYTDFDITRDAYGKLTYTLKPTIDTDGDGIPDKVLVRQDAVAPGSVKVKDLNGDGKITADDRTPISKDPDFTLSLNTSLKWKGFDFFMDWYGVSGRKIQNAYLSDANSGGSLQGKLNGVKVNYWTPFNPSNDFPRPTHNSNVTYQSALAIQDASYIRLRTLQLGYTFPTAWIKKIQLQKLRVYATATNLLTFTDFLSYSPELTPGAYPESRQFVFGVNLSF
;
A
#
# COMPACT_ATOMS: atom_id res chain seq x y z
N MET A 1 -42.70 -69.70 63.02
CA MET A 1 -43.49 -68.48 62.69
C MET A 1 -42.83 -67.16 63.02
N LYS A 2 -41.61 -67.08 63.72
CA LYS A 2 -40.99 -65.80 64.02
C LYS A 2 -40.10 -65.20 62.91
N ASN A 3 -39.69 -65.98 61.87
CA ASN A 3 -38.84 -65.47 60.80
C ASN A 3 -39.61 -64.91 59.61
N CYS A 4 -40.94 -65.12 59.52
CA CYS A 4 -41.72 -64.60 58.39
C CYS A 4 -42.22 -63.17 58.64
N CYS A 5 -42.53 -62.80 59.88
CA CYS A 5 -42.97 -61.46 60.25
C CYS A 5 -41.84 -60.43 60.18
N PHE A 6 -40.60 -60.83 60.47
CA PHE A 6 -39.47 -59.92 60.35
C PHE A 6 -39.08 -59.54 58.87
N LYS A 7 -39.19 -60.48 57.95
CA LYS A 7 -39.02 -60.27 56.58
C LYS A 7 -40.10 -59.39 55.93
N LEU A 8 -41.36 -59.55 56.42
CA LEU A 8 -42.51 -58.75 56.00
C LEU A 8 -42.39 -57.30 56.46
N ILE A 9 -41.99 -57.10 57.74
CA ILE A 9 -41.72 -55.73 58.22
C ILE A 9 -40.55 -55.07 57.58
N LEU A 10 -39.48 -55.78 57.24
CA LEU A 10 -38.33 -55.24 56.54
C LEU A 10 -38.70 -54.88 55.09
N SER A 11 -39.56 -55.64 54.38
CA SER A 11 -40.05 -55.32 53.03
C SER A 11 -41.04 -54.15 53.04
N VAL A 12 -41.86 -53.96 54.05
CA VAL A 12 -42.78 -52.82 54.22
C VAL A 12 -41.99 -51.52 54.58
N VAL A 13 -40.95 -51.61 55.38
CA VAL A 13 -40.06 -50.51 55.70
C VAL A 13 -39.22 -50.11 54.45
N PHE A 14 -38.82 -51.10 53.62
CA PHE A 14 -38.12 -50.81 52.37
C PHE A 14 -39.05 -50.23 51.28
N LEU A 15 -40.34 -50.58 51.30
CA LEU A 15 -41.36 -50.00 50.38
C LEU A 15 -41.79 -48.60 50.85
N LEU A 16 -41.65 -48.22 52.09
CA LEU A 16 -41.97 -46.89 52.65
C LEU A 16 -40.79 -45.88 52.51
N ILE A 17 -39.57 -46.34 52.15
CA ILE A 17 -38.42 -45.51 51.96
C ILE A 17 -38.31 -45.11 50.48
N MET A 18 -39.07 -45.75 49.56
CA MET A 18 -39.17 -45.40 48.12
C MET A 18 -40.37 -44.46 47.87
N THR A 19 -40.54 -43.44 48.72
CA THR A 19 -41.34 -42.28 48.25
C THR A 19 -40.40 -41.41 47.44
N ASP A 20 -40.51 -41.56 46.13
CA ASP A 20 -39.97 -40.61 45.18
C ASP A 20 -40.43 -39.22 45.58
N VAL A 21 -39.47 -38.41 46.06
CA VAL A 21 -39.65 -36.96 46.18
C VAL A 21 -39.66 -36.43 44.72
N HIS A 22 -40.80 -36.43 44.08
CA HIS A 22 -41.00 -35.72 42.82
C HIS A 22 -40.78 -34.22 43.12
N ALA A 23 -39.64 -33.69 42.73
CA ALA A 23 -39.42 -32.24 42.70
C ALA A 23 -40.52 -31.63 41.83
N GLN A 24 -41.43 -30.86 42.44
CA GLN A 24 -42.48 -30.17 41.68
C GLN A 24 -41.81 -29.28 40.62
N ASN A 25 -42.11 -29.55 39.35
CA ASN A 25 -41.67 -28.64 38.26
C ASN A 25 -42.43 -27.33 38.43
N VAL A 26 -41.70 -26.24 38.39
CA VAL A 26 -42.22 -24.87 38.42
C VAL A 26 -42.05 -24.28 37.04
N ARG A 27 -43.11 -23.71 36.52
CA ARG A 27 -43.04 -22.92 35.30
C ARG A 27 -42.51 -21.54 35.66
N VAL A 28 -41.26 -21.26 35.24
CA VAL A 28 -40.59 -19.97 35.46
C VAL A 28 -40.72 -19.14 34.18
N THR A 29 -41.23 -17.93 34.37
CA THR A 29 -41.34 -16.92 33.32
C THR A 29 -40.58 -15.66 33.74
N GLY A 30 -40.24 -14.80 32.80
CA GLY A 30 -39.60 -13.50 33.11
C GLY A 30 -39.20 -12.73 31.89
N VAL A 31 -38.69 -11.55 32.16
CA VAL A 31 -38.13 -10.67 31.13
C VAL A 31 -36.64 -10.48 31.44
N VAL A 32 -35.83 -10.69 30.45
CA VAL A 32 -34.41 -10.34 30.51
C VAL A 32 -34.21 -9.02 29.80
N SER A 33 -33.61 -8.07 30.47
CA SER A 33 -33.35 -6.71 29.96
C SER A 33 -31.93 -6.26 30.31
N ASP A 34 -31.50 -5.18 29.74
CA ASP A 34 -30.38 -4.40 30.24
C ASP A 34 -30.82 -2.98 30.60
N THR A 35 -29.88 -2.05 30.74
CA THR A 35 -30.17 -0.62 30.98
C THR A 35 -30.79 0.07 29.75
N GLN A 36 -30.83 -0.58 28.59
CA GLN A 36 -31.32 -0.06 27.33
C GLN A 36 -32.69 -0.61 26.92
N GLY A 37 -33.12 -1.77 27.50
CA GLY A 37 -34.40 -2.39 27.21
C GLY A 37 -34.38 -3.91 27.22
N PRO A 38 -35.47 -4.58 26.74
CA PRO A 38 -35.52 -6.02 26.65
C PRO A 38 -34.49 -6.62 25.73
N LEU A 39 -33.80 -7.71 26.11
CA LEU A 39 -32.78 -8.40 25.36
C LEU A 39 -33.37 -9.64 24.68
N ILE A 40 -33.34 -9.66 23.35
CA ILE A 40 -33.67 -10.81 22.50
C ILE A 40 -32.47 -11.76 22.41
N GLY A 41 -32.75 -13.10 22.44
CA GLY A 41 -31.72 -14.10 22.16
C GLY A 41 -30.86 -14.47 23.36
N VAL A 42 -31.18 -14.01 24.57
CA VAL A 42 -30.47 -14.42 25.78
C VAL A 42 -30.73 -15.91 26.02
N ASN A 43 -29.67 -16.69 26.21
CA ASN A 43 -29.77 -18.10 26.52
C ASN A 43 -30.05 -18.26 28.02
N VAL A 44 -31.20 -18.82 28.36
CA VAL A 44 -31.64 -19.14 29.70
C VAL A 44 -31.65 -20.66 29.86
N ARG A 45 -30.71 -21.24 30.59
CA ARG A 45 -30.61 -22.68 30.78
C ARG A 45 -30.53 -23.09 32.26
N VAL A 46 -30.90 -24.31 32.54
CA VAL A 46 -30.67 -24.90 33.84
C VAL A 46 -29.19 -25.25 33.99
N LYS A 47 -28.58 -24.86 35.12
CA LYS A 47 -27.18 -25.15 35.43
C LYS A 47 -26.91 -26.65 35.36
N ASP A 48 -25.83 -27.06 34.71
CA ASP A 48 -25.41 -28.45 34.51
C ASP A 48 -26.42 -29.36 33.78
N SER A 49 -27.36 -28.76 33.00
CA SER A 49 -28.37 -29.47 32.22
C SER A 49 -28.39 -28.96 30.76
N ALA A 50 -28.88 -29.79 29.84
CA ALA A 50 -29.13 -29.38 28.45
C ALA A 50 -30.45 -28.61 28.27
N THR A 51 -31.29 -28.51 29.32
CA THR A 51 -32.62 -27.88 29.31
C THR A 51 -32.46 -26.36 29.32
N GLY A 52 -32.97 -25.67 28.30
CA GLY A 52 -32.91 -24.20 28.19
C GLY A 52 -33.81 -23.64 27.11
N VAL A 53 -34.00 -22.33 27.12
CA VAL A 53 -34.74 -21.55 26.11
C VAL A 53 -33.99 -20.26 25.84
N ILE A 54 -34.34 -19.62 24.71
CA ILE A 54 -33.85 -18.27 24.38
C ILE A 54 -34.96 -17.25 24.51
N THR A 55 -34.63 -16.03 24.91
CA THR A 55 -35.61 -14.94 25.03
C THR A 55 -36.14 -14.49 23.69
N ASP A 56 -37.43 -14.13 23.64
CA ASP A 56 -38.10 -13.57 22.46
C ASP A 56 -37.72 -12.09 22.23
N ILE A 57 -38.35 -11.46 21.22
CA ILE A 57 -38.11 -10.07 20.82
C ILE A 57 -38.44 -9.05 21.92
N ASN A 58 -39.26 -9.43 22.90
CA ASN A 58 -39.62 -8.62 24.08
C ASN A 58 -38.80 -9.03 25.32
N GLY A 59 -37.72 -9.80 25.15
CA GLY A 59 -36.91 -10.32 26.25
C GLY A 59 -37.58 -11.39 27.08
N LYS A 60 -38.78 -11.88 26.72
CA LYS A 60 -39.54 -12.82 27.53
C LYS A 60 -39.04 -14.26 27.31
N TYR A 61 -39.04 -15.03 28.39
CA TYR A 61 -38.79 -16.47 28.39
C TYR A 61 -39.80 -17.23 29.24
N SER A 62 -39.96 -18.50 28.95
CA SER A 62 -40.78 -19.45 29.74
C SER A 62 -40.12 -20.82 29.71
N LEU A 63 -39.84 -21.39 30.89
CA LEU A 63 -39.17 -22.68 31.05
C LEU A 63 -39.75 -23.45 32.24
N GLU A 64 -40.01 -24.74 32.05
CA GLU A 64 -40.44 -25.64 33.15
C GLU A 64 -39.22 -26.34 33.72
N VAL A 65 -38.98 -26.14 35.03
CA VAL A 65 -37.76 -26.63 35.69
C VAL A 65 -38.08 -27.09 37.12
N PRO A 66 -37.35 -28.03 37.71
CA PRO A 66 -37.47 -28.40 39.12
C PRO A 66 -37.24 -27.18 40.03
N SER A 67 -38.01 -27.07 41.11
CA SER A 67 -37.94 -25.93 42.04
C SER A 67 -36.56 -25.73 42.68
N ASN A 68 -35.70 -26.76 42.74
CA ASN A 68 -34.36 -26.68 43.27
C ASN A 68 -33.29 -26.26 42.24
N SER A 69 -33.71 -25.96 41.00
CA SER A 69 -32.82 -25.61 39.90
C SER A 69 -32.24 -24.19 40.05
N THR A 70 -31.10 -23.99 39.42
CA THR A 70 -30.48 -22.65 39.19
C THR A 70 -30.53 -22.36 37.69
N LEU A 71 -31.08 -21.22 37.29
CA LEU A 71 -31.05 -20.74 35.94
C LEU A 71 -29.78 -19.93 35.70
N VAL A 72 -29.12 -20.20 34.58
CA VAL A 72 -27.96 -19.44 34.09
C VAL A 72 -28.40 -18.62 32.88
N PHE A 73 -28.28 -17.30 33.00
CA PHE A 73 -28.54 -16.34 31.93
C PHE A 73 -27.21 -15.98 31.27
N SER A 74 -27.07 -16.23 29.99
CA SER A 74 -25.86 -15.94 29.24
C SER A 74 -26.21 -15.27 27.92
N TYR A 75 -25.49 -14.19 27.62
CA TYR A 75 -25.62 -13.42 26.36
C TYR A 75 -24.30 -12.85 25.98
N ILE A 76 -24.03 -12.76 24.66
CA ILE A 76 -22.77 -12.21 24.14
C ILE A 76 -22.65 -10.75 24.55
N GLY A 77 -21.54 -10.40 25.20
CA GLY A 77 -21.30 -9.04 25.70
C GLY A 77 -21.83 -8.76 27.11
N TYR A 78 -22.35 -9.76 27.81
CA TYR A 78 -22.88 -9.62 29.17
C TYR A 78 -22.28 -10.65 30.13
N LEU A 79 -22.17 -10.29 31.39
CA LEU A 79 -21.76 -11.20 32.47
C LEU A 79 -22.84 -12.29 32.68
N ASN A 80 -22.41 -13.56 32.73
CA ASN A 80 -23.31 -14.63 33.09
C ASN A 80 -23.87 -14.42 34.49
N GLN A 81 -25.19 -14.56 34.67
CA GLN A 81 -25.85 -14.44 35.95
C GLN A 81 -26.53 -15.73 36.31
N GLU A 82 -26.48 -16.12 37.62
CA GLU A 82 -27.10 -17.31 38.12
C GLU A 82 -28.21 -16.94 39.13
N HIS A 83 -29.41 -17.45 38.89
CA HIS A 83 -30.57 -17.24 39.78
C HIS A 83 -31.19 -18.54 40.21
N LYS A 84 -31.30 -18.76 41.51
CA LYS A 84 -32.03 -19.92 42.06
C LYS A 84 -33.53 -19.76 41.85
N VAL A 85 -34.18 -20.81 41.38
CA VAL A 85 -35.62 -20.85 41.09
C VAL A 85 -36.43 -20.80 42.38
N GLY A 86 -36.25 -21.76 43.25
CA GLY A 86 -37.07 -21.87 44.45
C GLY A 86 -38.58 -21.97 44.13
N ASN A 87 -39.39 -21.21 44.83
CA ASN A 87 -40.85 -21.14 44.58
C ASN A 87 -41.21 -19.92 43.69
N LYS A 88 -40.27 -19.33 42.97
CA LYS A 88 -40.50 -18.11 42.16
C LYS A 88 -41.02 -18.49 40.78
N GLY A 89 -42.27 -18.17 40.50
CA GLY A 89 -42.85 -18.32 39.15
C GLY A 89 -42.44 -17.25 38.16
N VAL A 90 -41.85 -16.13 38.64
CA VAL A 90 -41.35 -15.03 37.79
C VAL A 90 -39.96 -14.60 38.23
N ILE A 91 -39.01 -14.64 37.31
CA ILE A 91 -37.63 -14.17 37.51
C ILE A 91 -37.26 -13.19 36.42
N ASN A 92 -37.28 -11.90 36.72
CA ASN A 92 -36.79 -10.86 35.82
C ASN A 92 -35.29 -10.61 36.08
N VAL A 93 -34.51 -10.52 35.03
CA VAL A 93 -33.05 -10.35 35.11
C VAL A 93 -32.60 -9.13 34.31
N VAL A 94 -31.87 -8.23 34.98
CA VAL A 94 -31.18 -7.14 34.30
C VAL A 94 -29.73 -7.59 34.06
N MET A 95 -29.41 -7.88 32.83
CA MET A 95 -28.06 -8.27 32.44
C MET A 95 -27.10 -7.10 32.64
N VAL A 96 -25.93 -7.39 33.18
CA VAL A 96 -24.86 -6.42 33.34
C VAL A 96 -23.91 -6.61 32.16
N GLU A 97 -23.65 -5.55 31.39
CA GLU A 97 -22.67 -5.61 30.30
C GLU A 97 -21.34 -6.11 30.87
N ASP A 98 -20.76 -7.10 30.19
CA ASP A 98 -19.38 -7.51 30.43
C ASP A 98 -18.47 -6.46 29.83
N THR A 99 -18.08 -5.49 30.65
CA THR A 99 -17.09 -4.45 30.25
C THR A 99 -15.69 -5.02 30.07
N LYS A 100 -15.45 -6.30 30.35
CA LYS A 100 -14.31 -7.02 29.81
C LYS A 100 -14.59 -7.20 28.33
N GLN A 101 -13.99 -6.33 27.52
CA GLN A 101 -13.94 -6.45 26.07
C GLN A 101 -13.77 -7.93 25.70
N LEU A 102 -14.63 -8.45 24.81
CA LEU A 102 -14.34 -9.71 24.09
C LEU A 102 -12.88 -9.62 23.68
N GLU A 103 -12.03 -10.48 24.24
CA GLU A 103 -10.58 -10.39 24.01
C GLU A 103 -10.35 -10.49 22.50
N GLU A 104 -9.95 -9.38 21.91
CA GLU A 104 -9.68 -9.29 20.47
C GLU A 104 -8.63 -10.34 20.11
N VAL A 105 -8.99 -11.22 19.19
CA VAL A 105 -8.11 -12.28 18.70
C VAL A 105 -7.49 -11.78 17.38
N VAL A 106 -6.18 -11.85 17.29
CA VAL A 106 -5.42 -11.47 16.09
C VAL A 106 -4.71 -12.69 15.51
N VAL A 107 -4.51 -12.68 14.21
CA VAL A 107 -3.71 -13.70 13.52
C VAL A 107 -2.24 -13.33 13.67
N VAL A 108 -1.45 -14.24 14.25
CA VAL A 108 -0.01 -14.07 14.39
C VAL A 108 0.70 -15.29 13.81
N GLY A 109 1.13 -15.16 12.58
CA GLY A 109 1.78 -16.24 11.85
C GLY A 109 0.85 -17.44 11.66
N TYR A 110 1.25 -18.60 12.19
CA TYR A 110 0.53 -19.86 12.03
C TYR A 110 -0.57 -20.11 13.08
N GLY A 111 -1.08 -19.08 13.76
CA GLY A 111 -2.12 -19.27 14.77
C GLY A 111 -2.85 -18.01 15.17
N TYR A 112 -3.94 -18.22 15.91
CA TYR A 112 -4.73 -17.15 16.52
C TYR A 112 -4.22 -16.93 17.95
N GLN A 113 -3.99 -15.66 18.32
CA GLN A 113 -3.63 -15.27 19.67
C GLN A 113 -4.53 -14.13 20.15
N ARG A 114 -4.80 -14.08 21.47
CA ARG A 114 -5.44 -12.89 22.02
C ARG A 114 -4.50 -11.70 21.86
N LYS A 115 -5.01 -10.56 21.45
CA LYS A 115 -4.21 -9.32 21.31
C LYS A 115 -3.45 -8.98 22.59
N SER A 116 -4.04 -9.28 23.72
CA SER A 116 -3.39 -9.16 25.03
C SER A 116 -2.15 -10.05 25.17
N ASP A 117 -2.12 -11.25 24.57
CA ASP A 117 -1.02 -12.22 24.65
C ASP A 117 0.10 -11.96 23.63
N VAL A 118 -0.11 -11.01 22.68
CA VAL A 118 0.89 -10.68 21.66
C VAL A 118 2.01 -9.84 22.27
N ALA A 119 3.25 -10.32 22.17
CA ALA A 119 4.46 -9.64 22.64
C ALA A 119 5.21 -8.88 21.53
N THR A 120 4.78 -8.99 20.29
CA THR A 120 5.41 -8.39 19.10
C THR A 120 4.62 -7.20 18.59
N SER A 121 5.19 -6.43 17.64
CA SER A 121 4.51 -5.30 17.00
C SER A 121 3.57 -5.79 15.92
N VAL A 122 2.28 -5.79 16.19
CA VAL A 122 1.20 -6.15 15.27
C VAL A 122 0.14 -5.07 15.28
N ALA A 123 -0.12 -4.48 14.12
CA ALA A 123 -1.23 -3.56 13.94
C ALA A 123 -2.36 -4.27 13.20
N SER A 124 -3.61 -4.06 13.64
CA SER A 124 -4.80 -4.68 13.05
C SER A 124 -5.74 -3.61 12.51
N VAL A 125 -6.23 -3.81 11.30
CA VAL A 125 -7.26 -2.98 10.65
C VAL A 125 -8.48 -3.84 10.42
N LYS A 126 -9.62 -3.39 10.92
CA LYS A 126 -10.90 -4.11 10.80
C LYS A 126 -11.62 -3.73 9.51
N THR A 127 -12.46 -4.64 9.03
CA THR A 127 -13.26 -4.46 7.80
C THR A 127 -14.08 -3.16 7.81
N ASP A 128 -14.70 -2.79 8.94
CA ASP A 128 -15.54 -1.59 9.00
C ASP A 128 -14.75 -0.29 8.75
N GLU A 129 -13.48 -0.28 9.12
CA GLU A 129 -12.58 0.85 8.84
C GLU A 129 -12.22 0.92 7.35
N LEU A 130 -12.05 -0.24 6.69
CA LEU A 130 -11.76 -0.31 5.26
C LEU A 130 -12.95 0.16 4.40
N LYS A 131 -14.17 -0.22 4.78
CA LYS A 131 -15.40 0.12 4.03
C LYS A 131 -15.73 1.60 3.97
N SER A 132 -15.15 2.42 4.82
CA SER A 132 -15.32 3.87 4.78
C SER A 132 -14.70 4.53 3.55
N TYR A 133 -13.78 3.84 2.86
CA TYR A 133 -13.11 4.32 1.64
C TYR A 133 -13.44 3.40 0.46
N PRO A 134 -14.42 3.76 -0.40
CA PRO A 134 -14.77 2.96 -1.57
C PRO A 134 -13.66 3.10 -2.63
N ALA A 135 -12.81 2.10 -2.75
CA ALA A 135 -11.77 2.03 -3.76
C ALA A 135 -11.81 0.69 -4.49
N GLY A 136 -11.37 0.68 -5.75
CA GLY A 136 -11.19 -0.53 -6.53
C GLY A 136 -10.07 -1.44 -6.01
N ASN A 137 -9.14 -0.86 -5.19
CA ASN A 137 -7.97 -1.54 -4.67
C ASN A 137 -7.92 -1.46 -3.13
N VAL A 138 -7.84 -2.60 -2.46
CA VAL A 138 -7.78 -2.70 -0.99
C VAL A 138 -6.52 -2.04 -0.42
N ALA A 139 -5.43 -2.00 -1.17
CA ALA A 139 -4.18 -1.38 -0.72
C ALA A 139 -4.34 0.12 -0.44
N ASP A 140 -5.13 0.85 -1.24
CA ASP A 140 -5.42 2.27 -1.01
C ASP A 140 -6.23 2.51 0.28
N MET A 141 -7.05 1.53 0.69
CA MET A 141 -7.84 1.62 1.92
C MET A 141 -6.98 1.60 3.19
N LEU A 142 -5.72 1.09 3.10
CA LEU A 142 -4.77 1.03 4.23
C LEU A 142 -4.07 2.37 4.50
N ARG A 143 -4.08 3.31 3.57
CA ARG A 143 -3.37 4.60 3.69
C ARG A 143 -3.81 5.37 4.92
N GLY A 144 -2.86 5.74 5.79
CA GLY A 144 -3.13 6.49 7.03
C GLY A 144 -3.83 5.69 8.14
N ARG A 145 -4.18 4.40 7.91
CA ARG A 145 -4.87 3.58 8.94
C ARG A 145 -3.92 2.99 9.96
N VAL A 146 -2.67 2.81 9.61
CA VAL A 146 -1.66 2.17 10.46
C VAL A 146 -0.41 3.02 10.53
N ALA A 147 0.03 3.37 11.74
CA ALA A 147 1.31 4.05 11.94
C ALA A 147 2.48 3.14 11.53
N GLY A 148 3.47 3.71 10.83
CA GLY A 148 4.61 2.97 10.29
C GLY A 148 4.33 2.27 8.97
N VAL A 149 3.15 2.44 8.38
CA VAL A 149 2.80 1.93 7.05
C VAL A 149 2.58 3.10 6.11
N ASN A 150 3.45 3.23 5.12
CA ASN A 150 3.32 4.26 4.10
C ASN A 150 2.76 3.63 2.82
N VAL A 151 1.64 4.17 2.36
CA VAL A 151 0.97 3.78 1.12
C VAL A 151 1.01 4.97 0.18
N THR A 152 1.73 4.84 -0.93
CA THR A 152 1.87 5.91 -1.93
C THR A 152 1.30 5.45 -3.26
N SER A 153 0.54 6.32 -3.92
CA SER A 153 0.08 6.04 -5.28
C SER A 153 1.26 5.95 -6.23
N SER A 154 1.25 4.98 -7.12
CA SER A 154 2.20 4.90 -8.24
C SER A 154 1.68 5.68 -9.45
N SER A 155 0.36 5.78 -9.60
CA SER A 155 -0.37 6.48 -10.67
C SER A 155 -1.82 6.63 -10.26
N GLY A 156 -2.53 7.65 -10.76
CA GLY A 156 -3.99 7.78 -10.67
C GLY A 156 -4.77 6.98 -11.70
N ARG A 157 -4.07 6.24 -12.60
CA ARG A 157 -4.68 5.42 -13.65
C ARG A 157 -5.57 4.33 -13.06
N PRO A 158 -6.73 4.03 -13.66
CA PRO A 158 -7.56 2.90 -13.28
C PRO A 158 -6.78 1.60 -13.15
N GLY A 159 -7.03 0.84 -12.08
CA GLY A 159 -6.36 -0.44 -11.81
C GLY A 159 -4.89 -0.36 -11.38
N SER A 160 -4.35 0.83 -11.11
CA SER A 160 -2.97 0.97 -10.60
C SER A 160 -2.84 0.41 -9.18
N ASN A 161 -1.72 -0.26 -8.92
CA ASN A 161 -1.38 -0.73 -7.58
C ASN A 161 -0.55 0.31 -6.83
N PRO A 162 -0.94 0.71 -5.61
CA PRO A 162 -0.11 1.57 -4.79
C PRO A 162 1.11 0.82 -4.26
N ASN A 163 2.18 1.56 -3.99
CA ASN A 163 3.35 1.06 -3.30
C ASN A 163 3.13 1.10 -1.80
N ILE A 164 3.37 -0.03 -1.13
CA ILE A 164 3.32 -0.12 0.33
C ILE A 164 4.73 -0.35 0.87
N THR A 165 5.12 0.44 1.85
CA THR A 165 6.37 0.24 2.61
C THR A 165 6.06 0.24 4.10
N VAL A 166 6.79 -0.60 4.86
CA VAL A 166 6.65 -0.69 6.31
C VAL A 166 7.94 -0.19 6.96
N ARG A 167 7.85 0.93 7.69
CA ARG A 167 8.98 1.56 8.40
C ARG A 167 10.13 1.99 7.48
N GLY A 168 9.78 2.48 6.28
CA GLY A 168 10.70 3.02 5.28
C GLY A 168 11.54 1.98 4.55
N ASN A 169 12.54 2.44 3.80
CA ASN A 169 13.43 1.61 3.00
C ASN A 169 14.60 1.11 3.86
N ARG A 170 14.96 -0.15 3.73
CA ARG A 170 16.05 -0.80 4.49
C ARG A 170 17.22 -1.20 3.61
N SER A 171 16.95 -1.61 2.37
CA SER A 171 17.96 -1.99 1.41
C SER A 171 18.14 -0.91 0.35
N ILE A 172 19.38 -0.78 -0.17
CA ILE A 172 19.73 0.15 -1.25
C ILE A 172 19.36 -0.44 -2.61
N SER A 173 19.51 -1.74 -2.78
CA SER A 173 19.39 -2.44 -4.07
C SER A 173 18.28 -3.49 -4.12
N ALA A 174 17.84 -4.01 -2.95
CA ALA A 174 16.75 -4.98 -2.89
C ALA A 174 15.38 -4.28 -2.84
N SER A 175 14.33 -5.02 -3.20
CA SER A 175 12.93 -4.57 -3.04
C SER A 175 12.62 -4.31 -1.57
N ASN A 176 11.92 -3.22 -1.29
CA ASN A 176 11.43 -2.83 0.05
C ASN A 176 9.92 -3.08 0.21
N THR A 177 9.31 -3.94 -0.64
CA THR A 177 7.89 -4.27 -0.58
C THR A 177 7.60 -5.34 0.47
N PRO A 178 6.52 -5.22 1.26
CA PRO A 178 6.16 -6.21 2.27
C PRO A 178 5.71 -7.53 1.63
N LEU A 179 5.82 -8.61 2.40
CA LEU A 179 5.25 -9.90 2.06
C LEU A 179 3.73 -9.87 2.28
N TYR A 180 2.97 -10.37 1.32
CA TYR A 180 1.52 -10.56 1.46
C TYR A 180 1.22 -12.01 1.81
N VAL A 181 0.29 -12.23 2.73
CA VAL A 181 -0.19 -13.56 3.11
C VAL A 181 -1.71 -13.52 3.21
N ILE A 182 -2.39 -14.28 2.36
CA ILE A 182 -3.86 -14.33 2.31
C ILE A 182 -4.32 -15.71 2.80
N ASP A 183 -5.08 -15.77 3.87
CA ASP A 183 -5.57 -16.99 4.52
C ASP A 183 -4.47 -18.04 4.80
N GLY A 184 -3.28 -17.56 5.16
CA GLY A 184 -2.10 -18.39 5.43
C GLY A 184 -1.30 -18.80 4.19
N SER A 185 -1.69 -18.37 2.98
CA SER A 185 -0.92 -18.59 1.75
C SER A 185 -0.13 -17.37 1.36
N ILE A 186 1.13 -17.57 0.95
CA ILE A 186 1.98 -16.50 0.44
C ILE A 186 1.45 -15.99 -0.89
N SER A 187 1.39 -14.69 -1.02
CA SER A 187 0.80 -13.95 -2.13
C SER A 187 1.68 -12.77 -2.56
N ASP A 188 1.21 -11.98 -3.51
CA ASP A 188 1.82 -10.74 -3.99
C ASP A 188 0.86 -9.54 -3.92
N SER A 189 1.36 -8.35 -4.26
CA SER A 189 0.57 -7.12 -4.27
C SER A 189 -0.57 -7.15 -5.30
N GLU A 190 -0.40 -7.86 -6.40
CA GLU A 190 -1.41 -7.94 -7.45
C GLU A 190 -2.61 -8.77 -7.00
N GLU A 191 -2.38 -9.96 -6.42
CA GLU A 191 -3.48 -10.75 -5.85
C GLU A 191 -4.17 -9.99 -4.70
N PHE A 192 -3.40 -9.32 -3.83
CA PHE A 192 -3.97 -8.49 -2.78
C PHE A 192 -4.89 -7.40 -3.33
N SER A 193 -4.54 -6.78 -4.45
CA SER A 193 -5.35 -5.76 -5.11
C SER A 193 -6.66 -6.28 -5.70
N THR A 194 -6.73 -7.57 -6.03
CA THR A 194 -7.96 -8.18 -6.58
C THR A 194 -9.01 -8.45 -5.52
N LEU A 195 -8.65 -8.43 -4.23
CA LEU A 195 -9.60 -8.66 -3.14
C LEU A 195 -10.66 -7.56 -3.10
N SER A 196 -11.89 -7.95 -2.72
CA SER A 196 -12.92 -7.01 -2.31
C SER A 196 -12.85 -6.78 -0.79
N ALA A 197 -13.00 -5.54 -0.33
CA ALA A 197 -13.09 -5.20 1.08
C ALA A 197 -14.23 -5.95 1.79
N GLU A 198 -15.31 -6.28 1.07
CA GLU A 198 -16.44 -7.05 1.60
C GLU A 198 -16.06 -8.50 1.97
N ASN A 199 -15.03 -9.04 1.34
CA ASN A 199 -14.55 -10.40 1.60
C ASN A 199 -13.47 -10.47 2.69
N ILE A 200 -12.97 -9.33 3.19
CA ILE A 200 -11.94 -9.26 4.22
C ILE A 200 -12.58 -9.23 5.60
N GLU A 201 -12.08 -10.02 6.53
CA GLU A 201 -12.41 -9.97 7.97
C GLU A 201 -11.49 -9.02 8.73
N SER A 202 -10.16 -9.15 8.50
CA SER A 202 -9.14 -8.32 9.11
C SER A 202 -7.86 -8.29 8.27
N ILE A 203 -7.07 -7.24 8.48
CA ILE A 203 -5.71 -7.13 7.96
C ILE A 203 -4.80 -6.87 9.15
N GLU A 204 -3.84 -7.76 9.40
CA GLU A 204 -2.80 -7.58 10.39
C GLU A 204 -1.46 -7.26 9.72
N ILE A 205 -0.74 -6.26 10.24
CA ILE A 205 0.55 -5.85 9.72
C ILE A 205 1.63 -6.09 10.75
N LEU A 206 2.58 -6.97 10.39
CA LEU A 206 3.72 -7.34 11.22
C LEU A 206 4.87 -6.39 10.93
N LYS A 207 5.26 -5.56 11.91
CA LYS A 207 6.21 -4.47 11.71
C LYS A 207 7.61 -4.73 12.29
N ASP A 208 7.75 -5.66 13.24
CA ASP A 208 9.04 -5.97 13.89
C ASP A 208 9.62 -7.32 13.49
N ALA A 209 10.94 -7.47 13.61
CA ALA A 209 11.63 -8.69 13.18
C ALA A 209 11.18 -9.94 13.95
N ALA A 210 10.71 -9.82 15.19
CA ALA A 210 10.26 -10.99 15.95
C ALA A 210 8.92 -11.55 15.44
N SER A 211 8.00 -10.70 14.94
CA SER A 211 6.79 -11.14 14.27
C SER A 211 7.08 -11.62 12.83
N GLN A 212 7.99 -10.94 12.13
CA GLN A 212 8.42 -11.25 10.76
C GLN A 212 9.18 -12.57 10.67
N ALA A 213 9.97 -12.93 11.68
CA ALA A 213 10.76 -14.16 11.72
C ALA A 213 9.93 -15.44 11.51
N ILE A 214 8.63 -15.39 11.78
CA ILE A 214 7.69 -16.49 11.51
C ILE A 214 7.64 -16.82 10.01
N TYR A 215 7.70 -15.78 9.15
CA TYR A 215 7.70 -15.90 7.69
C TYR A 215 9.10 -15.89 7.06
N GLY A 216 10.13 -15.61 7.87
CA GLY A 216 11.56 -15.77 7.55
C GLY A 216 12.06 -14.79 6.51
N ALA A 217 12.90 -15.28 5.62
CA ALA A 217 13.70 -14.51 4.68
C ALA A 217 12.93 -13.71 3.60
N ARG A 218 11.63 -13.78 3.57
CA ARG A 218 10.75 -13.01 2.66
C ARG A 218 10.08 -11.85 3.36
N ALA A 219 10.23 -11.77 4.69
CA ALA A 219 9.47 -10.86 5.55
C ALA A 219 10.28 -9.67 6.06
N SER A 220 11.51 -9.45 5.54
CA SER A 220 12.40 -8.35 5.98
C SER A 220 11.73 -6.98 5.96
N ASP A 221 10.84 -6.75 5.00
CA ASP A 221 10.23 -5.44 4.75
C ASP A 221 8.80 -5.34 5.28
N GLY A 222 8.43 -6.22 6.22
CA GLY A 222 7.09 -6.29 6.78
C GLY A 222 6.26 -7.43 6.21
N VAL A 223 5.15 -7.75 6.90
CA VAL A 223 4.18 -8.74 6.42
C VAL A 223 2.77 -8.16 6.56
N ILE A 224 1.99 -8.28 5.50
CA ILE A 224 0.57 -7.93 5.46
C ILE A 224 -0.21 -9.25 5.46
N LEU A 225 -0.83 -9.58 6.58
CA LEU A 225 -1.66 -10.75 6.75
C LEU A 225 -3.10 -10.39 6.49
N VAL A 226 -3.74 -11.05 5.56
CA VAL A 226 -5.14 -10.85 5.22
C VAL A 226 -5.92 -12.09 5.62
N THR A 227 -6.90 -11.91 6.49
CA THR A 227 -7.86 -12.94 6.83
C THR A 227 -9.16 -12.63 6.11
N THR A 228 -9.66 -13.57 5.32
CA THR A 228 -10.93 -13.39 4.65
C THR A 228 -12.08 -13.97 5.46
N LYS A 229 -13.28 -13.45 5.20
CA LYS A 229 -14.51 -13.89 5.87
C LYS A 229 -14.76 -15.37 5.65
N ARG A 230 -15.02 -16.08 6.73
CA ARG A 230 -15.40 -17.50 6.72
C ARG A 230 -16.89 -17.69 6.95
N GLY A 231 -17.38 -18.88 6.68
CA GLY A 231 -18.74 -19.26 7.01
C GLY A 231 -19.03 -19.17 8.51
N SER A 232 -20.18 -18.64 8.86
CA SER A 232 -20.70 -18.58 10.23
C SER A 232 -21.67 -19.72 10.49
N GLN A 233 -21.83 -20.12 11.76
CA GLN A 233 -22.90 -21.02 12.16
C GLN A 233 -24.23 -20.27 12.16
N GLY A 234 -25.23 -20.77 11.47
CA GLY A 234 -26.52 -20.15 11.34
C GLY A 234 -27.16 -20.31 9.95
N LYS A 235 -28.26 -19.61 9.75
CA LYS A 235 -28.93 -19.54 8.44
C LYS A 235 -28.00 -18.89 7.42
N MET A 236 -28.19 -19.24 6.16
CA MET A 236 -27.52 -18.58 5.05
C MET A 236 -27.95 -17.11 5.01
N GLU A 237 -26.99 -16.22 5.02
CA GLU A 237 -27.14 -14.77 4.88
C GLU A 237 -26.57 -14.35 3.53
N VAL A 238 -27.34 -13.58 2.77
CA VAL A 238 -26.91 -12.96 1.53
C VAL A 238 -26.71 -11.46 1.80
N SER A 239 -25.56 -10.95 1.47
CA SER A 239 -25.24 -9.52 1.56
C SER A 239 -24.90 -8.98 0.17
N TYR A 240 -25.42 -7.81 -0.15
CA TYR A 240 -25.08 -7.06 -1.36
C TYR A 240 -24.53 -5.69 -0.97
N ASN A 241 -23.39 -5.32 -1.55
CA ASN A 241 -22.84 -3.98 -1.51
C ASN A 241 -22.65 -3.46 -2.93
N GLY A 242 -23.41 -2.45 -3.31
CA GLY A 242 -23.28 -1.80 -4.62
C GLY A 242 -23.06 -0.31 -4.46
N TYR A 243 -22.22 0.24 -5.35
CA TYR A 243 -22.04 1.69 -5.44
C TYR A 243 -21.74 2.14 -6.87
N VAL A 244 -22.09 3.39 -7.16
CA VAL A 244 -21.70 4.12 -8.36
C VAL A 244 -20.97 5.39 -7.94
N GLY A 245 -19.92 5.72 -8.67
CA GLY A 245 -19.11 6.91 -8.42
C GLY A 245 -18.78 7.68 -9.68
N ILE A 246 -18.62 8.99 -9.50
CA ILE A 246 -18.10 9.91 -10.51
C ILE A 246 -16.74 10.38 -10.04
N GLN A 247 -15.75 10.30 -10.91
CA GLN A 247 -14.42 10.80 -10.69
C GLN A 247 -14.12 12.00 -11.58
N SER A 248 -13.44 12.98 -11.01
CA SER A 248 -13.06 14.22 -11.69
C SER A 248 -11.68 14.66 -11.20
N LEU A 249 -11.04 15.52 -11.95
CA LEU A 249 -9.82 16.16 -11.50
C LEU A 249 -10.09 17.00 -10.24
N TRP A 250 -9.18 16.97 -9.26
CA TRP A 250 -9.34 17.77 -8.03
C TRP A 250 -8.78 19.19 -8.15
N ARG A 251 -7.83 19.42 -9.07
CA ARG A 251 -7.13 20.68 -9.32
C ARG A 251 -6.80 20.79 -10.81
N ASN A 252 -7.15 21.92 -11.40
CA ASN A 252 -6.68 22.32 -12.74
C ASN A 252 -5.35 23.03 -12.62
N PHE A 253 -4.52 22.96 -13.67
CA PHE A 253 -3.30 23.71 -13.75
C PHE A 253 -3.58 25.14 -14.26
N ASP A 254 -2.73 26.08 -13.80
CA ASP A 254 -2.60 27.40 -14.40
C ASP A 254 -1.52 27.33 -15.49
N PHE A 255 -1.94 26.96 -16.71
CA PHE A 255 -1.09 27.00 -17.89
C PHE A 255 -1.02 28.42 -18.46
N TYR A 256 0.03 28.70 -19.26
CA TYR A 256 0.08 29.95 -20.00
C TYR A 256 -1.09 30.04 -20.99
N SER A 257 -1.83 31.18 -20.97
CA SER A 257 -2.82 31.48 -22.03
C SER A 257 -2.12 31.57 -23.38
N PRO A 258 -2.86 31.54 -24.51
CA PRO A 258 -2.26 31.71 -25.83
C PRO A 258 -1.41 32.98 -25.94
N GLU A 259 -1.88 34.09 -25.39
CA GLU A 259 -1.18 35.38 -25.37
C GLU A 259 0.09 35.32 -24.49
N GLU A 260 -0.03 34.77 -23.29
CA GLU A 260 1.10 34.58 -22.39
C GLU A 260 2.12 33.61 -22.96
N TYR A 261 1.67 32.54 -23.65
CA TYR A 261 2.57 31.60 -24.35
C TYR A 261 3.35 32.27 -25.47
N VAL A 262 2.72 33.14 -26.27
CA VAL A 262 3.43 33.93 -27.28
C VAL A 262 4.44 34.87 -26.64
N MET A 263 4.09 35.51 -25.51
CA MET A 263 5.02 36.34 -24.76
C MET A 263 6.21 35.56 -24.23
N LEU A 264 5.99 34.37 -23.69
CA LEU A 264 7.04 33.45 -23.23
C LEU A 264 8.00 33.11 -24.38
N ARG A 265 7.46 32.81 -25.57
CA ARG A 265 8.27 32.52 -26.78
C ARG A 265 9.04 33.76 -27.26
N ARG A 266 8.43 34.94 -27.22
CA ARG A 266 9.08 36.21 -27.53
C ARG A 266 10.28 36.45 -26.60
N GLU A 267 10.03 36.25 -25.26
CA GLU A 267 11.08 36.44 -24.25
C GLU A 267 12.25 35.46 -24.45
N ALA A 268 11.93 34.19 -24.72
CA ALA A 268 12.94 33.17 -25.00
C ALA A 268 13.80 33.51 -26.21
N LYS A 269 13.18 33.96 -27.31
CA LYS A 269 13.92 34.37 -28.52
C LYS A 269 14.67 35.71 -28.37
N ALA A 270 14.08 36.65 -27.60
CA ALA A 270 14.75 37.91 -27.29
C ALA A 270 16.03 37.68 -26.50
N ASN A 271 15.94 36.78 -25.49
CA ASN A 271 17.10 36.38 -24.71
C ASN A 271 18.23 35.81 -25.60
N ASP A 272 17.89 34.85 -26.47
CA ASP A 272 18.88 34.22 -27.34
C ASP A 272 19.55 35.22 -28.34
N LYS A 273 18.79 36.25 -28.77
CA LYS A 273 19.28 37.31 -29.62
C LYS A 273 19.96 38.47 -28.90
N GLY A 274 19.93 38.47 -27.55
CA GLY A 274 20.43 39.59 -26.76
C GLY A 274 19.55 40.85 -26.85
N VAL A 275 18.29 40.73 -27.23
CA VAL A 275 17.29 41.79 -27.25
C VAL A 275 16.73 42.00 -25.84
N ILE A 276 16.60 43.25 -25.42
CA ILE A 276 16.11 43.58 -24.06
C ILE A 276 14.58 43.48 -24.01
N ASP A 277 13.90 44.14 -24.95
CA ASP A 277 12.45 44.16 -25.02
C ASP A 277 11.91 43.05 -25.92
N ALA A 278 11.30 42.03 -25.29
CA ALA A 278 10.72 40.92 -26.04
C ALA A 278 9.62 41.33 -27.04
N ARG A 279 9.04 42.52 -26.89
CA ARG A 279 8.01 43.04 -27.82
C ARG A 279 8.59 43.41 -29.19
N GLU A 280 9.91 43.58 -29.33
CA GLU A 280 10.59 43.77 -30.58
C GLU A 280 10.60 42.49 -31.46
N ILE A 281 10.43 41.30 -30.83
CA ILE A 281 10.27 40.05 -31.56
C ILE A 281 8.84 39.98 -32.12
N SER A 282 8.67 39.85 -33.43
CA SER A 282 7.34 39.72 -34.05
C SER A 282 6.64 38.42 -33.63
N ILE A 283 5.30 38.37 -33.71
CA ILE A 283 4.52 37.16 -33.42
C ILE A 283 4.91 36.05 -34.40
N ALA A 284 5.04 36.35 -35.66
CA ALA A 284 5.46 35.41 -36.72
C ALA A 284 6.82 34.80 -36.39
N GLU A 285 7.76 35.61 -35.94
CA GLU A 285 9.09 35.15 -35.54
C GLU A 285 9.02 34.32 -34.23
N ALA A 286 8.22 34.74 -33.25
CA ALA A 286 8.04 34.01 -31.98
C ALA A 286 7.46 32.62 -32.24
N LEU A 287 6.44 32.52 -33.08
CA LEU A 287 5.83 31.24 -33.41
C LEU A 287 6.74 30.40 -34.34
N GLY A 288 7.31 31.00 -35.37
CA GLY A 288 8.24 30.31 -36.29
C GLY A 288 7.66 29.08 -37.01
N ASP A 289 6.32 29.04 -37.16
CA ASP A 289 5.57 27.89 -37.67
C ASP A 289 4.31 28.44 -38.39
N ASP A 290 4.12 28.04 -39.66
CA ASP A 290 3.07 28.61 -40.50
C ASP A 290 1.68 28.20 -40.05
N VAL A 291 1.49 26.95 -39.58
CA VAL A 291 0.23 26.48 -39.04
C VAL A 291 -0.12 27.21 -37.74
N MET A 292 0.84 27.39 -36.83
CA MET A 292 0.63 28.18 -35.61
C MET A 292 0.28 29.64 -35.93
N GLN A 293 0.86 30.27 -36.96
CA GLN A 293 0.49 31.62 -37.36
C GLN A 293 -0.93 31.69 -37.92
N GLN A 294 -1.38 30.68 -38.66
CA GLN A 294 -2.75 30.61 -39.17
C GLN A 294 -3.74 30.43 -38.01
N VAL A 295 -3.43 29.52 -37.07
CA VAL A 295 -4.25 29.30 -35.83
C VAL A 295 -4.28 30.57 -35.01
N TRP A 296 -3.16 31.30 -34.87
CA TRP A 296 -3.14 32.58 -34.15
C TRP A 296 -4.06 33.62 -34.81
N ALA A 297 -4.00 33.69 -36.12
CA ALA A 297 -4.83 34.63 -36.88
C ALA A 297 -6.34 34.30 -36.82
N SER A 298 -6.70 33.03 -36.73
CA SER A 298 -8.09 32.59 -36.56
C SER A 298 -8.63 32.75 -35.15
N GLY A 299 -7.78 32.87 -34.13
CA GLY A 299 -8.17 32.92 -32.70
C GLY A 299 -8.73 31.61 -32.14
N GLN A 300 -8.57 30.49 -32.86
CA GLN A 300 -9.07 29.17 -32.44
C GLN A 300 -8.01 28.45 -31.63
N PHE A 301 -7.97 28.70 -30.34
CA PHE A 301 -6.99 28.13 -29.43
C PHE A 301 -7.51 26.88 -28.72
N ILE A 302 -6.60 26.02 -28.26
CA ILE A 302 -6.91 24.73 -27.64
C ILE A 302 -6.56 24.76 -26.16
N ASP A 303 -7.54 24.40 -25.34
CA ASP A 303 -7.35 24.03 -23.93
C ASP A 303 -7.16 22.51 -23.85
N TRP A 304 -5.91 22.08 -23.84
CA TRP A 304 -5.58 20.66 -23.81
C TRP A 304 -6.06 19.93 -22.57
N GLU A 305 -6.10 20.61 -21.41
CA GLU A 305 -6.61 19.99 -20.18
C GLU A 305 -8.09 19.65 -20.32
N LYS A 306 -8.88 20.58 -20.89
CA LYS A 306 -10.30 20.38 -21.13
C LYS A 306 -10.60 19.35 -22.20
N GLU A 307 -9.79 19.30 -23.28
CA GLU A 307 -9.99 18.36 -24.39
C GLU A 307 -9.57 16.93 -23.98
N MET A 308 -8.47 16.80 -23.23
CA MET A 308 -7.89 15.50 -22.90
C MET A 308 -8.49 14.85 -21.66
N LEU A 309 -9.23 15.59 -20.83
CA LEU A 309 -9.80 15.09 -19.59
C LEU A 309 -11.34 15.14 -19.61
N LYS A 310 -11.93 14.08 -19.06
CA LYS A 310 -13.37 13.96 -18.84
C LYS A 310 -13.69 13.52 -17.41
N ASN A 311 -14.90 13.84 -16.97
CA ASN A 311 -15.44 13.16 -15.80
C ASN A 311 -15.71 11.70 -16.19
N ALA A 312 -15.31 10.77 -15.33
CA ALA A 312 -15.42 9.34 -15.62
C ALA A 312 -16.26 8.63 -14.56
N LEU A 313 -16.98 7.61 -14.99
CA LEU A 313 -17.83 6.80 -14.13
C LEU A 313 -17.08 5.56 -13.65
N TYR A 314 -17.48 5.06 -12.50
CA TYR A 314 -17.12 3.73 -12.03
C TYR A 314 -18.22 3.15 -11.15
N HIS A 315 -18.31 1.82 -11.13
CA HIS A 315 -19.28 1.14 -10.29
C HIS A 315 -18.72 -0.18 -9.75
N ASN A 316 -19.28 -0.60 -8.63
CA ASN A 316 -18.95 -1.86 -7.97
C ASN A 316 -20.19 -2.60 -7.54
N HIS A 317 -20.18 -3.93 -7.72
CA HIS A 317 -21.20 -4.84 -7.25
C HIS A 317 -20.54 -5.99 -6.53
N ASP A 318 -20.87 -6.18 -5.26
CA ASP A 318 -20.35 -7.25 -4.43
C ASP A 318 -21.52 -8.04 -3.81
N VAL A 319 -21.55 -9.34 -4.04
CA VAL A 319 -22.51 -10.26 -3.44
C VAL A 319 -21.77 -11.26 -2.59
N THR A 320 -22.11 -11.37 -1.33
CA THR A 320 -21.51 -12.33 -0.39
C THR A 320 -22.59 -13.22 0.21
N LEU A 321 -22.34 -14.53 0.22
CA LEU A 321 -23.16 -15.56 0.83
C LEU A 321 -22.38 -16.19 2.00
N ARG A 322 -22.97 -16.24 3.20
CA ARG A 322 -22.33 -16.82 4.39
C ARG A 322 -23.32 -17.65 5.17
N GLY A 323 -22.90 -18.81 5.69
CA GLY A 323 -23.72 -19.61 6.57
C GLY A 323 -23.14 -20.99 6.82
N GLY A 324 -23.93 -21.85 7.45
CA GLY A 324 -23.55 -23.22 7.71
C GLY A 324 -24.02 -23.75 9.02
N ASN A 325 -23.52 -24.92 9.38
CA ASN A 325 -23.81 -25.60 10.62
C ASN A 325 -22.51 -26.03 11.34
N ASP A 326 -22.61 -26.84 12.37
CA ASP A 326 -21.44 -27.33 13.12
C ASP A 326 -20.46 -28.13 12.29
N LYS A 327 -20.94 -28.81 11.22
CA LYS A 327 -20.10 -29.64 10.35
C LYS A 327 -19.55 -28.88 9.16
N ILE A 328 -20.38 -28.10 8.45
CA ILE A 328 -19.97 -27.40 7.23
C ILE A 328 -20.29 -25.91 7.39
N ARG A 329 -19.30 -25.07 7.15
CA ARG A 329 -19.45 -23.62 7.07
C ARG A 329 -18.90 -23.16 5.72
N MET A 330 -19.61 -22.25 5.10
CA MET A 330 -19.28 -21.74 3.78
C MET A 330 -19.40 -20.22 3.72
N ALA A 331 -18.45 -19.59 3.05
CA ALA A 331 -18.56 -18.23 2.58
C ALA A 331 -18.20 -18.18 1.10
N ALA A 332 -19.06 -17.56 0.29
CA ALA A 332 -18.80 -17.32 -1.13
C ALA A 332 -19.01 -15.85 -1.45
N GLY A 333 -18.18 -15.28 -2.32
CA GLY A 333 -18.27 -13.88 -2.74
C GLY A 333 -18.05 -13.75 -4.24
N VAL A 334 -18.83 -12.87 -4.87
CA VAL A 334 -18.64 -12.43 -6.26
C VAL A 334 -18.53 -10.92 -6.27
N ASN A 335 -17.50 -10.39 -6.91
CA ASN A 335 -17.28 -8.97 -7.08
C ASN A 335 -17.12 -8.63 -8.57
N TYR A 336 -17.82 -7.60 -9.03
CA TYR A 336 -17.60 -6.96 -10.32
C TYR A 336 -17.32 -5.48 -10.09
N PHE A 337 -16.25 -4.98 -10.67
CA PHE A 337 -15.81 -3.59 -10.60
C PHE A 337 -15.45 -3.13 -12.01
N ASP A 338 -15.95 -1.96 -12.39
CA ASP A 338 -15.65 -1.33 -13.68
C ASP A 338 -15.37 0.15 -13.46
N GLN A 339 -14.29 0.66 -14.03
CA GLN A 339 -13.81 2.02 -13.90
C GLN A 339 -13.32 2.57 -15.22
N ASP A 340 -14.01 3.59 -15.73
CA ASP A 340 -13.51 4.38 -16.85
C ASP A 340 -12.35 5.27 -16.42
N GLY A 341 -11.45 5.57 -17.33
CA GLY A 341 -10.39 6.56 -17.11
C GLY A 341 -10.83 7.98 -17.39
N MET A 342 -10.17 8.94 -16.73
CA MET A 342 -10.40 10.38 -16.96
C MET A 342 -9.78 10.89 -18.25
N VAL A 343 -8.76 10.20 -18.80
CA VAL A 343 -8.15 10.57 -20.08
C VAL A 343 -9.04 10.10 -21.23
N THR A 344 -9.35 10.99 -22.16
CA THR A 344 -10.29 10.73 -23.27
C THR A 344 -9.78 9.71 -24.28
N THR A 345 -8.45 9.54 -24.38
CA THR A 345 -7.79 8.65 -25.36
C THR A 345 -7.71 7.18 -24.94
N GLY A 346 -8.66 6.70 -24.12
CA GLY A 346 -8.82 5.28 -23.88
C GLY A 346 -8.01 4.74 -22.69
N SER A 347 -8.53 4.89 -21.48
CA SER A 347 -8.04 4.21 -20.31
C SER A 347 -9.21 3.62 -19.54
N GLY A 348 -9.06 2.41 -19.00
CA GLY A 348 -10.11 1.74 -18.26
C GLY A 348 -9.59 0.56 -17.47
N TYR A 349 -10.40 0.08 -16.52
CA TYR A 349 -10.09 -1.09 -15.73
C TYR A 349 -11.35 -1.85 -15.34
N GLN A 350 -11.38 -3.14 -15.64
CA GLN A 350 -12.45 -4.05 -15.27
C GLN A 350 -11.90 -5.18 -14.41
N LYS A 351 -12.67 -5.60 -13.41
CA LYS A 351 -12.35 -6.71 -12.53
C LYS A 351 -13.61 -7.55 -12.26
N ALA A 352 -13.51 -8.86 -12.48
CA ALA A 352 -14.48 -9.84 -12.02
C ALA A 352 -13.76 -10.84 -11.12
N ALA A 353 -14.21 -10.97 -9.86
CA ALA A 353 -13.56 -11.85 -8.89
C ALA A 353 -14.58 -12.76 -8.19
N PHE A 354 -14.18 -14.01 -8.00
CA PHE A 354 -14.93 -15.02 -7.25
C PHE A 354 -14.08 -15.54 -6.11
N ARG A 355 -14.69 -15.80 -4.95
CA ARG A 355 -14.06 -16.41 -3.79
C ARG A 355 -14.97 -17.42 -3.12
N LEU A 356 -14.38 -18.54 -2.68
CA LEU A 356 -15.10 -19.60 -1.96
C LEU A 356 -14.21 -20.09 -0.79
N ASN A 357 -14.77 -20.04 0.41
CA ASN A 357 -14.18 -20.62 1.62
C ASN A 357 -15.14 -21.66 2.17
N VAL A 358 -14.66 -22.88 2.36
CA VAL A 358 -15.43 -24.00 2.93
C VAL A 358 -14.62 -24.64 4.05
N ASP A 359 -15.18 -24.68 5.25
CA ASP A 359 -14.62 -25.41 6.37
C ASP A 359 -15.54 -26.61 6.69
N TYR A 360 -14.98 -27.82 6.68
CA TYR A 360 -15.69 -29.07 6.94
C TYR A 360 -15.07 -29.80 8.15
N ASN A 361 -15.81 -29.85 9.25
CA ASN A 361 -15.47 -30.61 10.42
C ASN A 361 -16.01 -32.04 10.27
N ILE A 362 -15.17 -32.95 9.79
CA ILE A 362 -15.52 -34.36 9.57
C ILE A 362 -15.93 -34.99 10.91
N ASN A 363 -15.12 -34.71 11.93
CA ASN A 363 -15.41 -35.08 13.33
C ASN A 363 -14.57 -34.18 14.27
N LYS A 364 -14.58 -34.44 15.58
CA LYS A 364 -13.83 -33.66 16.59
C LYS A 364 -12.30 -33.70 16.41
N TRP A 365 -11.76 -34.62 15.63
CA TRP A 365 -10.35 -34.82 15.43
C TRP A 365 -9.84 -34.38 14.06
N ILE A 366 -10.74 -34.33 13.05
CA ILE A 366 -10.36 -34.09 11.64
C ILE A 366 -11.20 -32.95 11.09
N SER A 367 -10.56 -31.92 10.61
CA SER A 367 -11.16 -30.81 9.86
C SER A 367 -10.44 -30.64 8.52
N LEU A 368 -11.21 -30.36 7.49
CA LEU A 368 -10.74 -30.05 6.14
C LEU A 368 -11.21 -28.64 5.77
N GLY A 369 -10.37 -27.84 5.15
CA GLY A 369 -10.80 -26.57 4.60
C GLY A 369 -10.26 -26.34 3.21
N VAL A 370 -11.08 -25.62 2.43
CA VAL A 370 -10.76 -25.20 1.06
C VAL A 370 -10.99 -23.69 0.95
N ASN A 371 -9.97 -22.96 0.52
CA ASN A 371 -10.07 -21.56 0.15
C ASN A 371 -9.68 -21.42 -1.31
N SER A 372 -10.58 -20.91 -2.13
CA SER A 372 -10.36 -20.73 -3.56
C SER A 372 -10.67 -19.29 -3.95
N SER A 373 -9.85 -18.72 -4.82
CA SER A 373 -10.09 -17.42 -5.43
C SER A 373 -9.80 -17.49 -6.92
N TYR A 374 -10.58 -16.76 -7.70
CA TYR A 374 -10.41 -16.55 -9.12
C TYR A 374 -10.65 -15.08 -9.42
N ALA A 375 -9.79 -14.46 -10.22
CA ALA A 375 -9.96 -13.08 -10.65
C ALA A 375 -9.56 -12.92 -12.10
N LEU A 376 -10.40 -12.20 -12.83
CA LEU A 376 -10.18 -11.70 -14.17
C LEU A 376 -10.01 -10.18 -14.07
N THR A 377 -8.95 -9.65 -14.64
CA THR A 377 -8.76 -8.19 -14.77
C THR A 377 -8.42 -7.84 -16.20
N LYS A 378 -8.95 -6.72 -16.65
CA LYS A 378 -8.69 -6.14 -17.96
C LYS A 378 -8.37 -4.67 -17.78
N SER A 379 -7.29 -4.19 -18.40
CA SER A 379 -6.84 -2.81 -18.32
C SER A 379 -6.51 -2.29 -19.70
N ASP A 380 -7.25 -1.29 -20.16
CA ASP A 380 -6.93 -0.53 -21.37
C ASP A 380 -5.91 0.56 -21.04
N ARG A 381 -4.97 0.80 -21.94
CA ARG A 381 -3.85 1.73 -21.77
C ARG A 381 -3.82 2.75 -22.90
N GLU A 382 -3.71 4.02 -22.51
CA GLU A 382 -3.42 5.11 -23.44
C GLU A 382 -1.97 5.04 -23.95
N ASP A 383 -1.71 5.57 -25.16
CA ASP A 383 -0.38 5.74 -25.70
C ASP A 383 0.25 7.06 -25.25
N GLY A 384 1.48 6.99 -24.73
CA GLY A 384 2.23 8.15 -24.25
C GLY A 384 2.00 8.49 -22.77
N SER A 385 2.66 9.54 -22.32
CA SER A 385 2.55 10.05 -20.95
C SER A 385 1.46 11.12 -20.83
N PHE A 386 0.84 11.21 -19.67
CA PHE A 386 -0.15 12.24 -19.42
C PHE A 386 0.40 13.67 -19.61
N SER A 387 1.64 13.93 -19.17
CA SER A 387 2.28 15.23 -19.37
C SER A 387 2.43 15.58 -20.85
N GLU A 388 2.74 14.61 -21.70
CA GLU A 388 2.85 14.81 -23.13
C GLU A 388 1.55 15.31 -23.75
N PHE A 389 0.42 14.87 -23.24
CA PHE A 389 -0.89 15.30 -23.75
C PHE A 389 -1.22 16.74 -23.41
N ILE A 390 -0.99 17.14 -22.14
CA ILE A 390 -1.44 18.43 -21.64
C ILE A 390 -0.46 19.60 -21.85
N THR A 391 0.84 19.31 -22.08
CA THR A 391 1.87 20.35 -22.27
C THR A 391 2.05 20.76 -23.72
N ARG A 392 1.16 20.38 -24.60
CA ARG A 392 1.18 20.82 -26.00
C ARG A 392 0.93 22.32 -26.13
N THR A 393 1.40 22.92 -27.23
CA THR A 393 1.13 24.33 -27.53
C THR A 393 -0.38 24.61 -27.60
N PRO A 394 -0.86 25.69 -26.97
CA PRO A 394 -2.29 26.06 -27.06
C PRO A 394 -2.68 26.57 -28.47
N ILE A 395 -1.68 26.87 -29.32
CA ILE A 395 -1.80 27.33 -30.69
C ILE A 395 -1.58 26.11 -31.59
N ALA A 396 -2.63 25.30 -31.75
CA ALA A 396 -2.54 24.00 -32.41
C ALA A 396 -3.75 23.75 -33.32
N GLN A 397 -3.53 23.01 -34.42
CA GLN A 397 -4.60 22.51 -35.29
C GLN A 397 -4.90 21.06 -34.92
N ILE A 398 -6.10 20.79 -34.37
CA ILE A 398 -6.53 19.44 -34.01
C ILE A 398 -7.30 18.76 -35.14
N TYR A 399 -8.11 19.53 -35.90
CA TYR A 399 -9.02 19.03 -36.92
C TYR A 399 -8.63 19.48 -38.31
N ASN A 400 -8.84 18.62 -39.30
CA ASN A 400 -8.88 18.93 -40.69
C ASN A 400 -10.20 19.61 -41.06
N GLU A 401 -10.31 20.17 -42.30
CA GLU A 401 -11.51 20.81 -42.78
C GLU A 401 -12.73 19.88 -42.87
N ASP A 402 -12.51 18.58 -43.01
CA ASP A 402 -13.56 17.54 -43.03
C ASP A 402 -14.01 17.08 -41.64
N GLY A 403 -13.43 17.63 -40.54
CA GLY A 403 -13.73 17.29 -39.18
C GLY A 403 -13.00 16.07 -38.63
N SER A 404 -12.16 15.42 -39.44
CA SER A 404 -11.26 14.35 -38.94
C SER A 404 -10.08 14.95 -38.14
N TYR A 405 -9.44 14.13 -37.29
CA TYR A 405 -8.24 14.60 -36.58
C TYR A 405 -7.07 14.81 -37.57
N SER A 406 -6.45 15.97 -37.47
CA SER A 406 -5.19 16.22 -38.18
C SER A 406 -4.07 15.31 -37.63
N ARG A 407 -3.19 14.81 -38.51
CA ARG A 407 -2.08 13.95 -38.09
C ARG A 407 -1.07 14.70 -37.20
N TYR A 408 -0.82 15.98 -37.54
CA TYR A 408 0.10 16.86 -36.84
C TYR A 408 -0.61 18.13 -36.40
N ILE A 409 -0.21 18.67 -35.26
CA ILE A 409 -0.82 19.89 -34.66
C ILE A 409 -0.15 21.18 -35.16
N ASN A 410 1.01 21.07 -35.84
CA ASN A 410 1.81 22.18 -36.38
C ASN A 410 2.69 21.72 -37.55
N SER A 411 3.41 22.66 -38.17
CA SER A 411 4.33 22.39 -39.28
C SER A 411 5.62 21.65 -38.86
N ASN A 412 5.91 21.59 -37.56
CA ASN A 412 7.07 20.87 -37.02
C ASN A 412 6.82 19.37 -36.85
N ASN A 413 5.69 18.87 -37.36
CA ASN A 413 5.27 17.49 -37.25
C ASN A 413 5.04 17.00 -35.79
N ASP A 414 4.64 17.88 -34.89
CA ASP A 414 4.22 17.46 -33.58
C ASP A 414 2.92 16.66 -33.69
N VAL A 415 2.95 15.44 -33.21
CA VAL A 415 1.87 14.47 -33.40
C VAL A 415 0.63 14.88 -32.60
N ASN A 416 -0.55 14.86 -33.23
CA ASN A 416 -1.82 15.03 -32.57
C ASN A 416 -2.14 13.82 -31.66
N PRO A 417 -2.33 14.01 -30.34
CA PRO A 417 -2.63 12.91 -29.43
C PRO A 417 -3.90 12.13 -29.78
N PHE A 418 -4.92 12.81 -30.28
CA PHE A 418 -6.18 12.17 -30.67
C PHE A 418 -6.02 11.28 -31.91
N TYR A 419 -5.32 11.79 -32.95
CA TYR A 419 -5.01 11.01 -34.14
C TYR A 419 -4.16 9.78 -33.80
N ARG A 420 -3.19 9.94 -32.89
CA ARG A 420 -2.37 8.84 -32.39
C ARG A 420 -3.19 7.81 -31.67
N ALA A 421 -4.13 8.23 -30.81
CA ALA A 421 -4.98 7.35 -30.03
C ALA A 421 -5.95 6.52 -30.90
N GLU A 422 -6.47 7.08 -31.99
CA GLU A 422 -7.31 6.32 -32.95
C GLU A 422 -6.57 5.16 -33.63
N ASN A 423 -5.23 5.29 -33.73
CA ASN A 423 -4.35 4.32 -34.39
C ASN A 423 -3.57 3.45 -33.36
N TYR A 424 -4.00 3.40 -32.11
CA TYR A 424 -3.32 2.68 -31.04
C TYR A 424 -4.28 1.89 -30.19
N LYS A 425 -3.89 0.65 -29.87
CA LYS A 425 -4.60 -0.20 -28.92
C LYS A 425 -3.61 -0.93 -28.02
N ARG A 426 -3.80 -0.86 -26.71
CA ARG A 426 -3.08 -1.70 -25.77
C ARG A 426 -4.01 -2.17 -24.67
N GLU A 427 -3.99 -3.47 -24.46
CA GLU A 427 -4.79 -4.16 -23.45
C GLU A 427 -3.91 -5.10 -22.63
N ILE A 428 -4.09 -5.05 -21.31
CA ILE A 428 -3.46 -6.00 -20.41
C ILE A 428 -4.59 -6.80 -19.75
N SER A 429 -4.66 -8.07 -20.06
CA SER A 429 -5.61 -8.99 -19.43
C SER A 429 -4.88 -9.95 -18.50
N THR A 430 -5.46 -10.24 -17.33
CA THR A 430 -4.85 -11.11 -16.34
C THR A 430 -5.89 -12.07 -15.76
N ASN A 431 -5.59 -13.36 -15.84
CA ASN A 431 -6.32 -14.43 -15.19
C ASN A 431 -5.51 -14.93 -14.01
N SER A 432 -6.07 -14.94 -12.82
CA SER A 432 -5.41 -15.46 -11.65
C SER A 432 -6.31 -16.39 -10.87
N TYR A 433 -5.79 -17.53 -10.42
CA TYR A 433 -6.51 -18.42 -9.54
C TYR A 433 -5.60 -18.99 -8.46
N ARG A 434 -6.19 -19.14 -7.28
CA ARG A 434 -5.57 -19.76 -6.13
C ARG A 434 -6.47 -20.86 -5.58
N LEU A 435 -5.84 -21.95 -5.22
CA LEU A 435 -6.46 -23.04 -4.46
C LEU A 435 -5.60 -23.30 -3.23
N ASN A 436 -6.17 -23.10 -2.05
CA ASN A 436 -5.57 -23.49 -0.79
C ASN A 436 -6.41 -24.57 -0.14
N VAL A 437 -5.78 -25.68 0.20
CA VAL A 437 -6.43 -26.79 0.93
C VAL A 437 -5.66 -27.05 2.20
N PHE A 438 -6.37 -27.16 3.32
CA PHE A 438 -5.75 -27.54 4.58
C PHE A 438 -6.46 -28.72 5.23
N LEU A 439 -5.67 -29.59 5.82
CA LEU A 439 -6.12 -30.70 6.67
C LEU A 439 -5.62 -30.44 8.09
N GLU A 440 -6.53 -30.46 9.06
CA GLU A 440 -6.21 -30.28 10.46
C GLU A 440 -6.53 -31.57 11.25
N LEU A 441 -5.56 -32.08 12.00
CA LEU A 441 -5.68 -33.28 12.80
C LEU A 441 -5.41 -32.95 14.28
N LYS A 442 -6.34 -33.35 15.16
CA LYS A 442 -6.28 -33.16 16.63
C LYS A 442 -6.36 -34.51 17.34
N PRO A 443 -5.31 -35.39 17.25
CA PRO A 443 -5.37 -36.76 17.74
C PRO A 443 -5.50 -36.89 19.25
N PHE A 444 -4.98 -35.88 20.01
CA PHE A 444 -5.09 -35.82 21.47
C PHE A 444 -5.12 -34.38 21.98
N LYS A 445 -5.51 -34.21 23.23
CA LYS A 445 -5.71 -32.86 23.82
C LYS A 445 -4.40 -32.05 23.78
N GLY A 446 -4.52 -30.83 23.25
CA GLY A 446 -3.42 -29.87 23.16
C GLY A 446 -2.57 -29.99 21.89
N PHE A 447 -2.63 -31.10 21.15
CA PHE A 447 -1.89 -31.27 19.92
C PHE A 447 -2.75 -30.95 18.70
N ASN A 448 -2.17 -30.20 17.75
CA ASN A 448 -2.78 -29.88 16.46
C ASN A 448 -1.70 -30.00 15.38
N TYR A 449 -1.95 -30.83 14.39
CA TYR A 449 -1.17 -30.88 13.15
C TYR A 449 -2.04 -30.29 12.03
N ARG A 450 -1.47 -29.36 11.28
CA ARG A 450 -2.08 -28.80 10.08
C ARG A 450 -1.17 -28.94 8.89
N LEU A 451 -1.66 -29.64 7.87
CA LEU A 451 -1.06 -29.62 6.52
C LEU A 451 -1.77 -28.50 5.75
N ASN A 452 -1.00 -27.55 5.24
CA ASN A 452 -1.46 -26.47 4.39
C ASN A 452 -0.81 -26.60 3.01
N THR A 453 -1.62 -26.66 1.96
CA THR A 453 -1.14 -26.71 0.58
C THR A 453 -1.77 -25.60 -0.23
N SER A 454 -0.98 -24.88 -1.00
CA SER A 454 -1.44 -23.81 -1.86
C SER A 454 -0.88 -23.94 -3.26
N PHE A 455 -1.73 -23.76 -4.23
CA PHE A 455 -1.38 -23.59 -5.63
C PHE A 455 -1.87 -22.24 -6.12
N TYR A 456 -1.02 -21.50 -6.81
CA TYR A 456 -1.34 -20.23 -7.45
C TYR A 456 -0.86 -20.24 -8.88
N ASN A 457 -1.68 -19.74 -9.80
CA ASN A 457 -1.33 -19.51 -11.19
C ASN A 457 -1.88 -18.14 -11.61
N ARG A 458 -1.05 -17.39 -12.30
CA ARG A 458 -1.40 -16.12 -12.93
C ARG A 458 -0.93 -16.15 -14.39
N GLU A 459 -1.84 -15.89 -15.27
CA GLU A 459 -1.61 -15.73 -16.70
C GLU A 459 -1.92 -14.28 -17.08
N GLN A 460 -0.96 -13.60 -17.67
CA GLN A 460 -1.10 -12.23 -18.12
C GLN A 460 -0.75 -12.16 -19.60
N GLU A 461 -1.66 -11.57 -20.35
CA GLU A 461 -1.48 -11.19 -21.74
C GLU A 461 -1.38 -9.67 -21.82
N ASP A 462 -0.29 -9.14 -22.40
CA ASP A 462 -0.07 -7.72 -22.70
C ASP A 462 0.05 -7.58 -24.22
N GLY A 463 -1.03 -7.14 -24.84
CA GLY A 463 -1.16 -6.93 -26.26
C GLY A 463 -1.10 -5.44 -26.60
N GLU A 464 -0.24 -5.07 -27.57
CA GLU A 464 -0.11 -3.71 -28.11
C GLU A 464 -0.18 -3.76 -29.63
N ALA A 465 -0.97 -2.86 -30.23
CA ALA A 465 -1.07 -2.72 -31.67
C ALA A 465 -1.03 -1.24 -32.09
N LYS A 466 -0.34 -0.97 -33.18
CA LYS A 466 -0.30 0.32 -33.89
C LYS A 466 -0.81 0.11 -35.29
N GLY A 467 -1.73 0.96 -35.72
CA GLY A 467 -2.32 0.88 -37.06
C GLY A 467 -1.39 1.38 -38.18
N VAL A 468 -1.77 1.17 -39.42
CA VAL A 468 -1.01 1.63 -40.61
C VAL A 468 -0.80 3.15 -40.65
N ASN A 469 -1.72 3.91 -40.08
CA ASN A 469 -1.67 5.37 -40.03
C ASN A 469 -1.00 5.88 -38.73
N TYR A 470 -0.48 5.01 -37.89
CA TYR A 470 0.20 5.45 -36.66
C TYR A 470 1.42 6.31 -36.99
N PRO A 471 1.61 7.48 -36.35
CA PRO A 471 2.73 8.37 -36.62
C PRO A 471 4.09 7.75 -36.32
N GLY A 472 5.02 7.83 -37.25
CA GLY A 472 6.40 7.36 -37.07
C GLY A 472 6.70 5.93 -37.49
N GLY A 473 5.74 5.21 -38.07
CA GLY A 473 5.98 3.84 -38.57
C GLY A 473 4.74 3.21 -39.19
N GLY A 474 4.88 2.04 -39.82
CA GLY A 474 3.76 1.22 -40.29
C GLY A 474 3.09 0.46 -39.16
N ALA A 475 2.10 -0.34 -39.54
CA ALA A 475 1.36 -1.17 -38.56
C ALA A 475 2.29 -2.17 -37.86
N THR A 476 2.20 -2.19 -36.54
CA THR A 476 2.99 -3.08 -35.67
C THR A 476 2.10 -3.76 -34.63
N ALA A 477 2.48 -4.95 -34.22
CA ALA A 477 1.87 -5.63 -33.08
C ALA A 477 2.92 -6.20 -32.13
N LYS A 478 2.62 -6.16 -30.83
CA LYS A 478 3.39 -6.85 -29.80
C LYS A 478 2.47 -7.67 -28.94
N LEU A 479 2.92 -8.84 -28.56
CA LEU A 479 2.25 -9.73 -27.62
C LEU A 479 3.25 -10.25 -26.61
N THR A 480 2.92 -10.12 -25.33
CA THR A 480 3.71 -10.70 -24.26
C THR A 480 2.81 -11.52 -23.36
N ASP A 481 3.02 -12.84 -23.35
CA ASP A 481 2.40 -13.78 -22.45
C ASP A 481 3.31 -14.07 -21.28
N ARG A 482 2.78 -13.94 -20.07
CA ARG A 482 3.50 -14.25 -18.85
C ARG A 482 2.68 -15.19 -17.98
N GLU A 483 3.33 -16.26 -17.52
CA GLU A 483 2.77 -17.22 -16.59
C GLU A 483 3.62 -17.28 -15.32
N ASP A 484 3.00 -16.98 -14.17
CA ASP A 484 3.59 -17.14 -12.85
C ASP A 484 2.89 -18.27 -12.11
N ARG A 485 3.63 -19.33 -11.72
CA ARG A 485 3.13 -20.46 -10.92
C ARG A 485 3.84 -20.54 -9.60
N SER A 486 3.09 -20.85 -8.55
CA SER A 486 3.71 -21.18 -7.27
C SER A 486 2.99 -22.31 -6.53
N TYR A 487 3.79 -23.08 -5.79
CA TYR A 487 3.33 -24.17 -4.93
C TYR A 487 3.90 -23.96 -3.54
N LEU A 488 3.05 -24.04 -2.52
CA LEU A 488 3.46 -23.99 -1.13
C LEU A 488 2.91 -25.21 -0.41
N ILE A 489 3.78 -25.92 0.32
CA ILE A 489 3.39 -27.01 1.20
C ILE A 489 3.97 -26.70 2.58
N GLU A 490 3.11 -26.70 3.60
CA GLU A 490 3.52 -26.43 4.99
C GLU A 490 2.99 -27.49 5.93
N ASN A 491 3.86 -28.04 6.74
CA ASN A 491 3.54 -28.92 7.85
C ASN A 491 3.70 -28.12 9.14
N ILE A 492 2.61 -27.92 9.85
CA ILE A 492 2.54 -27.09 11.05
C ILE A 492 2.11 -27.97 12.24
N PHE A 493 2.97 -28.09 13.22
CA PHE A 493 2.76 -28.83 14.45
C PHE A 493 2.62 -27.84 15.61
N THR A 494 1.50 -27.85 16.32
CA THR A 494 1.27 -26.99 17.47
C THR A 494 0.90 -27.86 18.67
N TYR A 495 1.60 -27.66 19.78
CA TYR A 495 1.32 -28.37 21.02
C TYR A 495 1.14 -27.40 22.19
N ASN A 496 -0.09 -27.30 22.67
CA ASN A 496 -0.42 -26.60 23.91
C ASN A 496 -0.17 -27.57 25.05
N VAL A 497 0.94 -27.37 25.74
CA VAL A 497 1.39 -28.30 26.81
C VAL A 497 0.38 -28.29 27.98
N PRO A 498 -0.19 -29.43 28.35
CA PRO A 498 -1.21 -29.48 29.40
C PRO A 498 -0.57 -29.38 30.79
N ILE A 499 -0.20 -28.18 31.23
CA ILE A 499 0.34 -27.92 32.57
C ILE A 499 -0.83 -27.81 33.55
N LYS A 500 -0.75 -28.53 34.67
CA LYS A 500 -1.85 -28.56 35.70
C LYS A 500 -2.03 -27.19 36.37
N ASP A 501 -0.93 -26.45 36.60
CA ASP A 501 -1.01 -25.10 37.14
C ASP A 501 -1.36 -24.11 36.05
N GLN A 502 -2.56 -23.54 36.09
CA GLN A 502 -3.06 -22.57 35.12
C GLN A 502 -2.24 -21.26 35.04
N LYS A 503 -1.34 -21.04 36.02
CA LYS A 503 -0.40 -19.90 35.97
C LYS A 503 0.63 -20.04 34.87
N HIS A 504 0.85 -21.22 34.33
CA HIS A 504 1.83 -21.52 33.30
C HIS A 504 1.10 -21.98 32.05
N LYS A 505 1.33 -21.27 30.96
CA LYS A 505 0.82 -21.67 29.62
C LYS A 505 2.02 -21.74 28.69
N LEU A 506 2.24 -22.90 28.09
CA LEU A 506 3.33 -23.14 27.13
C LEU A 506 2.74 -23.69 25.85
N THR A 507 3.02 -23.00 24.74
CA THR A 507 2.70 -23.47 23.40
C THR A 507 3.99 -23.64 22.61
N ILE A 508 4.17 -24.81 22.01
CA ILE A 508 5.31 -25.13 21.13
C ILE A 508 4.77 -25.26 19.70
N THR A 509 5.42 -24.59 18.74
CA THR A 509 5.07 -24.69 17.32
C THR A 509 6.31 -25.08 16.55
N ALA A 510 6.19 -26.08 15.68
CA ALA A 510 7.23 -26.43 14.68
C ALA A 510 6.61 -26.36 13.29
N VAL A 511 7.36 -25.82 12.35
CA VAL A 511 6.92 -25.67 10.96
C VAL A 511 8.00 -26.15 10.02
N GLN A 512 7.60 -26.90 9.01
CA GLN A 512 8.41 -27.21 7.84
C GLN A 512 7.64 -26.73 6.61
N SER A 513 8.30 -25.95 5.73
CA SER A 513 7.67 -25.48 4.51
C SER A 513 8.57 -25.64 3.30
N VAL A 514 7.92 -25.86 2.15
CA VAL A 514 8.56 -25.86 0.82
C VAL A 514 7.76 -24.92 -0.06
N ASP A 515 8.44 -23.96 -0.65
CA ASP A 515 7.90 -23.00 -1.59
C ASP A 515 8.65 -23.11 -2.93
N HIS A 516 7.89 -23.29 -4.00
CA HIS A 516 8.39 -23.31 -5.37
C HIS A 516 7.72 -22.22 -6.17
N LYS A 517 8.49 -21.43 -6.90
CA LYS A 517 8.01 -20.38 -7.77
C LYS A 517 8.65 -20.48 -9.15
N GLN A 518 7.83 -20.39 -10.19
CA GLN A 518 8.22 -20.47 -11.58
C GLN A 518 7.58 -19.31 -12.34
N THR A 519 8.36 -18.67 -13.22
CA THR A 519 7.89 -17.66 -14.17
C THR A 519 8.29 -18.05 -15.57
N LYS A 520 7.33 -18.04 -16.50
CA LYS A 520 7.56 -18.16 -17.94
C LYS A 520 7.09 -16.87 -18.60
N GLN A 521 7.83 -16.43 -19.59
CA GLN A 521 7.41 -15.31 -20.43
C GLN A 521 7.71 -15.63 -21.89
N LEU A 522 6.78 -15.28 -22.76
CA LEU A 522 6.88 -15.41 -24.19
C LEU A 522 6.54 -14.05 -24.81
N GLY A 523 7.38 -13.55 -25.68
CA GLY A 523 7.20 -12.24 -26.29
C GLY A 523 7.42 -12.29 -27.79
N TYR A 524 6.53 -11.65 -28.55
CA TYR A 524 6.57 -11.49 -29.98
C TYR A 524 6.41 -10.00 -30.35
N ALA A 525 7.07 -9.56 -31.38
CA ALA A 525 6.85 -8.26 -31.98
C ALA A 525 6.94 -8.39 -33.51
N THR A 526 6.04 -7.73 -34.21
CA THR A 526 6.01 -7.70 -35.68
C THR A 526 5.81 -6.28 -36.18
N ASP A 527 6.31 -6.01 -37.38
CA ASP A 527 6.01 -4.83 -38.16
C ASP A 527 5.40 -5.22 -39.49
N GLN A 528 5.15 -4.22 -40.35
CA GLN A 528 4.62 -4.41 -41.70
C GLN A 528 3.35 -5.25 -41.78
N LEU A 529 2.45 -5.09 -40.79
CA LEU A 529 1.12 -5.63 -40.92
C LEU A 529 0.41 -5.00 -42.13
N PRO A 530 -0.29 -5.79 -42.95
CA PRO A 530 -0.85 -5.29 -44.23
C PRO A 530 -2.03 -4.34 -44.03
N VAL A 531 -2.72 -4.41 -42.92
CA VAL A 531 -3.86 -3.57 -42.54
C VAL A 531 -3.88 -3.38 -41.01
N ASP A 532 -4.81 -2.57 -40.51
CA ASP A 532 -5.01 -2.40 -39.09
C ASP A 532 -5.48 -3.72 -38.44
N MET A 533 -4.54 -4.36 -37.77
CA MET A 533 -4.74 -5.63 -37.03
C MET A 533 -4.22 -5.48 -35.61
N ASP A 534 -4.85 -6.18 -34.70
CA ASP A 534 -4.33 -6.27 -33.34
C ASP A 534 -3.37 -7.47 -33.17
N TRP A 535 -2.89 -7.66 -31.94
CA TRP A 535 -1.93 -8.73 -31.61
C TRP A 535 -2.44 -10.16 -31.81
N ASN A 536 -3.76 -10.38 -31.95
CA ASN A 536 -4.30 -11.70 -32.29
C ASN A 536 -3.89 -12.16 -33.70
N PHE A 537 -3.52 -11.22 -34.55
CA PHE A 537 -3.11 -11.47 -35.93
C PHE A 537 -1.60 -11.23 -36.16
N ILE A 538 -0.80 -11.31 -35.10
CA ILE A 538 0.63 -11.00 -35.11
C ILE A 538 1.45 -11.81 -36.14
N ALA A 539 0.97 -13.00 -36.52
CA ALA A 539 1.60 -13.86 -37.54
C ALA A 539 1.53 -13.31 -38.97
N ASN A 540 0.69 -12.29 -39.23
CA ASN A 540 0.53 -11.70 -40.57
C ASN A 540 1.58 -10.60 -40.87
N GLY A 541 2.37 -10.18 -39.88
CA GLY A 541 3.44 -9.22 -40.02
C GLY A 541 4.81 -9.87 -40.14
N GLN A 542 5.84 -9.07 -40.36
CA GLN A 542 7.22 -9.52 -40.31
C GLN A 542 7.76 -9.44 -38.88
N PHE A 543 8.33 -10.52 -38.36
CA PHE A 543 8.86 -10.53 -36.99
C PHE A 543 10.10 -9.60 -36.89
N THR A 544 10.05 -8.68 -35.93
CA THR A 544 11.14 -7.75 -35.58
C THR A 544 12.10 -8.40 -34.60
N GLY A 545 12.89 -9.34 -35.05
CA GLY A 545 13.80 -10.12 -34.23
C GLY A 545 13.28 -11.49 -33.81
N SER A 546 14.07 -12.22 -33.04
CA SER A 546 13.67 -13.55 -32.55
C SER A 546 12.66 -13.43 -31.42
N PRO A 547 11.66 -14.33 -31.36
CA PRO A 547 10.77 -14.41 -30.20
C PRO A 547 11.55 -14.52 -28.89
N ILE A 548 11.13 -13.76 -27.90
CA ILE A 548 11.75 -13.79 -26.57
C ILE A 548 11.06 -14.89 -25.76
N ARG A 549 11.85 -15.83 -25.26
CA ARG A 549 11.36 -16.80 -24.29
C ARG A 549 12.24 -16.80 -23.07
N SER A 550 11.69 -16.51 -21.92
CA SER A 550 12.37 -16.61 -20.64
C SER A 550 11.69 -17.63 -19.73
N PHE A 551 12.51 -18.28 -18.92
CA PHE A 551 12.07 -19.23 -17.91
C PHE A 551 12.92 -19.03 -16.67
N THR A 552 12.28 -18.81 -15.53
CA THR A 552 12.99 -18.71 -14.26
C THR A 552 12.24 -19.46 -13.17
N GLU A 553 13.00 -20.08 -12.27
CA GLU A 553 12.43 -20.76 -11.09
C GLU A 553 13.28 -20.54 -9.86
N ASN A 554 12.65 -20.65 -8.71
CA ASN A 554 13.35 -20.69 -7.43
C ASN A 554 12.61 -21.54 -6.40
N ASN A 555 13.38 -22.09 -5.46
CA ASN A 555 12.89 -22.90 -4.36
C ASN A 555 13.35 -22.32 -3.02
N LEU A 556 12.48 -22.42 -2.02
CA LEU A 556 12.79 -22.08 -0.64
C LEU A 556 12.30 -23.20 0.28
N VAL A 557 13.19 -23.76 1.07
CA VAL A 557 12.89 -24.77 2.10
C VAL A 557 13.13 -24.15 3.47
N SER A 558 12.19 -24.30 4.38
CA SER A 558 12.29 -23.64 5.68
C SER A 558 11.90 -24.57 6.83
N PHE A 559 12.58 -24.41 7.95
CA PHE A 559 12.28 -25.03 9.23
C PHE A 559 12.18 -23.97 10.30
N MET A 560 11.16 -24.04 11.15
CA MET A 560 10.96 -23.11 12.27
C MET A 560 10.57 -23.87 13.54
N GLY A 561 11.16 -23.47 14.65
CA GLY A 561 10.75 -23.83 16.00
C GLY A 561 10.39 -22.57 16.80
N ARG A 562 9.24 -22.57 17.48
CA ARG A 562 8.79 -21.47 18.34
C ARG A 562 8.27 -22.01 19.66
N ALA A 563 8.63 -21.35 20.75
CA ALA A 563 8.06 -21.54 22.08
C ALA A 563 7.43 -20.23 22.57
N SER A 564 6.17 -20.28 22.95
CA SER A 564 5.42 -19.18 23.55
C SER A 564 5.05 -19.55 24.97
N TYR A 565 5.54 -18.80 25.95
CA TYR A 565 5.34 -19.03 27.37
C TYR A 565 4.69 -17.84 28.02
N ILE A 566 3.60 -18.09 28.77
CA ILE A 566 2.90 -17.08 29.55
C ILE A 566 2.90 -17.49 31.00
N LEU A 567 3.42 -16.63 31.86
CA LEU A 567 3.50 -16.82 33.29
C LEU A 567 2.50 -15.89 33.99
N MET A 568 1.59 -16.47 34.79
CA MET A 568 0.59 -15.77 35.64
C MET A 568 -0.30 -14.77 34.85
N ASP A 569 -0.47 -14.98 33.55
CA ASP A 569 -1.11 -14.02 32.63
C ASP A 569 -0.50 -12.59 32.66
N ARG A 570 0.77 -12.44 33.12
CA ARG A 570 1.48 -11.18 33.28
C ARG A 570 2.71 -11.08 32.39
N TYR A 571 3.55 -12.12 32.42
CA TYR A 571 4.84 -12.15 31.73
C TYR A 571 4.72 -13.07 30.53
N ILE A 572 5.01 -12.54 29.37
CA ILE A 572 4.88 -13.25 28.10
C ILE A 572 6.26 -13.29 27.46
N MET A 573 6.70 -14.46 27.04
CA MET A 573 7.94 -14.67 26.33
C MET A 573 7.70 -15.51 25.08
N ASN A 574 8.14 -15.02 23.93
CA ASN A 574 8.18 -15.77 22.67
C ASN A 574 9.62 -15.92 22.22
N VAL A 575 10.05 -17.13 21.94
CA VAL A 575 11.35 -17.41 21.35
C VAL A 575 11.13 -18.22 20.07
N ALA A 576 11.75 -17.80 18.98
CA ALA A 576 11.67 -18.55 17.74
C ALA A 576 13.05 -18.62 17.05
N VAL A 577 13.29 -19.72 16.37
CA VAL A 577 14.44 -19.89 15.47
C VAL A 577 13.91 -20.43 14.16
N ARG A 578 14.28 -19.75 13.07
CA ARG A 578 13.97 -20.19 11.73
C ARG A 578 15.25 -20.39 10.92
N ARG A 579 15.24 -21.42 10.08
CA ARG A 579 16.32 -21.73 9.14
C ARG A 579 15.75 -21.87 7.74
N ASP A 580 16.21 -21.00 6.84
CA ASP A 580 15.74 -20.94 5.45
C ASP A 580 16.88 -21.32 4.50
N GLY A 581 16.56 -22.15 3.50
CA GLY A 581 17.47 -22.55 2.44
C GLY A 581 16.93 -22.16 1.08
N SER A 582 17.61 -21.24 0.36
CA SER A 582 17.19 -20.74 -0.94
C SER A 582 18.08 -21.23 -2.08
N SER A 583 17.45 -21.55 -3.22
CA SER A 583 18.15 -21.94 -4.45
C SER A 583 18.93 -20.79 -5.09
N ARG A 584 18.63 -19.53 -4.72
CA ARG A 584 19.25 -18.33 -5.28
C ARG A 584 20.71 -18.16 -4.84
N PHE A 585 21.06 -18.68 -3.68
CA PHE A 585 22.40 -18.56 -3.13
C PHE A 585 23.34 -19.69 -3.54
N GLY A 586 24.63 -19.40 -3.57
CA GLY A 586 25.69 -20.36 -3.86
C GLY A 586 25.73 -21.52 -2.84
N LYS A 587 26.42 -22.58 -3.21
CA LYS A 587 26.45 -23.86 -2.48
C LYS A 587 26.75 -23.71 -0.98
N ASN A 588 27.65 -22.78 -0.63
CA ASN A 588 28.13 -22.60 0.75
C ASN A 588 27.19 -21.76 1.63
N ASN A 589 26.34 -20.92 1.04
CA ASN A 589 25.53 -19.92 1.75
C ASN A 589 24.01 -20.05 1.50
N LYS A 590 23.56 -21.21 1.01
CA LYS A 590 22.12 -21.46 0.78
C LYS A 590 21.27 -21.29 2.03
N TRP A 591 21.82 -21.63 3.20
CA TRP A 591 21.11 -21.66 4.45
C TRP A 591 21.40 -20.44 5.32
N GLY A 592 20.35 -19.71 5.70
CA GLY A 592 20.36 -18.65 6.71
C GLY A 592 19.64 -19.09 7.98
N THR A 593 20.08 -18.61 9.16
CA THR A 593 19.45 -18.89 10.45
C THR A 593 19.05 -17.58 11.13
N PHE A 594 17.79 -17.46 11.53
CA PHE A 594 17.14 -16.23 11.95
C PHE A 594 16.48 -16.42 13.32
N PRO A 595 17.18 -16.10 14.43
CA PRO A 595 16.63 -16.15 15.78
C PRO A 595 15.83 -14.89 16.11
N SER A 596 14.81 -15.04 16.98
CA SER A 596 14.06 -13.93 17.53
C SER A 596 13.57 -14.19 18.95
N VAL A 597 13.44 -13.13 19.72
CA VAL A 597 12.88 -13.14 21.07
C VAL A 597 11.95 -11.91 21.26
N ALA A 598 10.82 -12.13 21.89
CA ALA A 598 9.93 -11.06 22.29
C ALA A 598 9.44 -11.27 23.72
N LEU A 599 9.45 -10.20 24.49
CA LEU A 599 9.04 -10.15 25.89
C LEU A 599 7.89 -9.14 26.03
N ALA A 600 6.88 -9.47 26.81
CA ALA A 600 5.89 -8.49 27.21
C ALA A 600 5.52 -8.64 28.70
N TRP A 601 5.25 -7.48 29.31
CA TRP A 601 4.82 -7.39 30.69
C TRP A 601 3.50 -6.63 30.77
N ARG A 602 2.46 -7.34 31.25
CA ARG A 602 1.15 -6.74 31.54
C ARG A 602 1.17 -6.08 32.90
N VAL A 603 1.56 -4.82 32.93
CA VAL A 603 1.76 -4.04 34.16
C VAL A 603 0.44 -3.87 34.90
N ASN A 604 -0.68 -3.74 34.18
CA ASN A 604 -2.02 -3.61 34.78
C ASN A 604 -2.49 -4.83 35.58
N GLN A 605 -1.85 -6.00 35.41
CA GLN A 605 -2.16 -7.21 36.19
C GLN A 605 -1.36 -7.31 37.49
N GLU A 606 -0.46 -6.36 37.74
CA GLU A 606 0.33 -6.35 38.97
C GLU A 606 -0.46 -5.85 40.18
N LYS A 607 -0.13 -6.39 41.36
CA LYS A 607 -0.84 -6.10 42.60
C LYS A 607 -0.93 -4.60 42.91
N PHE A 608 0.10 -3.82 42.55
CA PHE A 608 0.14 -2.37 42.81
C PHE A 608 -0.79 -1.55 41.92
N LEU A 609 -1.30 -2.11 40.78
CA LEU A 609 -2.27 -1.46 39.89
C LEU A 609 -3.68 -2.07 39.97
N GLN A 610 -3.91 -3.17 40.71
CA GLN A 610 -5.20 -3.86 40.76
C GLN A 610 -6.36 -2.97 41.26
N ASN A 611 -6.05 -1.97 42.08
CA ASN A 611 -7.05 -1.03 42.60
C ASN A 611 -7.22 0.22 41.72
N THR A 612 -6.50 0.32 40.62
CA THR A 612 -6.53 1.48 39.73
C THR A 612 -7.65 1.29 38.68
N THR A 613 -8.77 1.96 38.85
CA THR A 613 -9.99 1.76 38.05
C THR A 613 -9.97 2.47 36.70
N TRP A 614 -9.00 3.36 36.45
CA TRP A 614 -8.89 4.11 35.20
C TRP A 614 -7.87 3.53 34.21
N ILE A 615 -7.07 2.51 34.63
CA ILE A 615 -6.14 1.79 33.79
C ILE A 615 -6.72 0.40 33.50
N ASP A 616 -7.19 0.16 32.29
CA ASP A 616 -7.73 -1.14 31.88
C ASP A 616 -6.65 -2.03 31.25
N ASN A 617 -5.75 -1.44 30.48
CA ASN A 617 -4.62 -2.11 29.86
C ASN A 617 -3.37 -1.25 29.98
N LEU A 618 -2.28 -1.85 30.40
CA LEU A 618 -0.94 -1.26 30.36
C LEU A 618 0.05 -2.39 30.16
N LYS A 619 0.64 -2.45 28.94
CA LYS A 619 1.55 -3.52 28.55
C LYS A 619 2.82 -2.92 27.95
N LEU A 620 3.95 -3.30 28.48
CA LEU A 620 5.27 -3.02 27.92
C LEU A 620 5.74 -4.19 27.08
N ARG A 621 6.34 -3.89 25.92
CA ARG A 621 6.87 -4.87 24.98
C ARG A 621 8.32 -4.55 24.62
N LEU A 622 9.13 -5.59 24.49
CA LEU A 622 10.49 -5.51 24.00
C LEU A 622 10.73 -6.71 23.09
N SER A 623 11.16 -6.46 21.85
CA SER A 623 11.51 -7.53 20.95
C SER A 623 12.86 -7.28 20.28
N TYR A 624 13.57 -8.38 20.00
CA TYR A 624 14.77 -8.44 19.18
C TYR A 624 14.65 -9.59 18.21
N GLY A 625 15.03 -9.36 16.96
CA GLY A 625 15.01 -10.42 15.96
C GLY A 625 15.94 -10.11 14.79
N ILE A 626 16.33 -11.18 14.11
CA ILE A 626 17.10 -11.17 12.87
C ILE A 626 16.21 -11.76 11.80
N VAL A 627 16.10 -11.08 10.66
CA VAL A 627 15.44 -11.59 9.45
C VAL A 627 16.39 -11.47 8.26
N GLY A 628 16.32 -12.46 7.36
CA GLY A 628 17.08 -12.43 6.13
C GLY A 628 16.31 -11.75 5.00
N ASN A 629 17.02 -11.32 3.95
CA ASN A 629 16.43 -10.87 2.71
C ASN A 629 17.11 -11.55 1.52
N GLN A 630 16.32 -12.06 0.57
CA GLN A 630 16.79 -12.63 -0.69
C GLN A 630 16.30 -11.86 -1.93
N ASN A 631 15.54 -10.77 -1.73
CA ASN A 631 14.90 -10.07 -2.86
C ASN A 631 15.88 -9.26 -3.71
N GLY A 632 17.09 -9.01 -3.20
CA GLY A 632 18.18 -8.33 -3.94
C GLY A 632 18.97 -9.22 -4.88
N ILE A 633 18.70 -10.54 -4.92
CA ILE A 633 19.44 -11.50 -5.76
C ILE A 633 18.51 -12.14 -6.79
N GLY A 634 18.94 -12.19 -8.04
CA GLY A 634 18.26 -12.90 -9.12
C GLY A 634 18.28 -14.42 -8.93
N ASN A 635 17.39 -15.13 -9.64
CA ASN A 635 17.27 -16.59 -9.48
C ASN A 635 18.56 -17.37 -9.82
N TYR A 636 19.40 -16.80 -10.70
CA TYR A 636 20.60 -17.44 -11.23
C TYR A 636 21.89 -16.62 -11.08
N THR A 637 21.88 -15.53 -10.31
CA THR A 637 23.04 -14.63 -10.15
C THR A 637 24.29 -15.32 -9.62
N THR A 638 24.12 -16.43 -8.88
CA THR A 638 25.27 -17.24 -8.39
C THR A 638 25.75 -18.31 -9.36
N LEU A 639 25.15 -18.34 -10.56
CA LEU A 639 25.56 -19.22 -11.66
C LEU A 639 26.22 -18.38 -12.77
N GLY A 640 27.27 -18.89 -13.37
CA GLY A 640 27.91 -18.26 -14.54
C GLY A 640 26.94 -18.31 -15.72
N LEU A 641 26.41 -17.15 -16.10
CA LEU A 641 25.56 -17.00 -17.28
C LEU A 641 26.41 -16.61 -18.49
N THR A 642 25.91 -16.94 -19.68
CA THR A 642 26.51 -16.57 -20.96
C THR A 642 25.55 -15.67 -21.73
N ASP A 643 26.10 -14.65 -22.35
CA ASP A 643 25.39 -13.79 -23.28
C ASP A 643 25.67 -14.23 -24.73
N LYS A 644 24.68 -14.06 -25.60
CA LYS A 644 24.83 -14.31 -27.03
C LYS A 644 25.58 -13.15 -27.68
N LEU A 645 26.60 -13.47 -28.46
CA LEU A 645 27.28 -12.54 -29.31
C LEU A 645 27.04 -12.95 -30.77
N ARG A 646 26.52 -12.04 -31.56
CA ARG A 646 26.47 -12.18 -32.98
C ARG A 646 27.68 -11.43 -33.57
N TYR A 647 28.48 -12.12 -34.36
CA TYR A 647 29.59 -11.52 -35.04
C TYR A 647 29.59 -11.90 -36.52
N GLU A 648 29.99 -10.96 -37.35
CA GLU A 648 30.08 -11.10 -38.79
C GLU A 648 31.49 -11.54 -39.13
N PHE A 649 31.61 -12.59 -39.94
CA PHE A 649 32.89 -13.03 -40.47
C PHE A 649 32.78 -13.22 -42.00
N GLY A 650 33.21 -12.24 -42.76
CA GLY A 650 32.93 -12.10 -44.18
C GLY A 650 31.42 -11.87 -44.40
N ASP A 651 30.83 -12.59 -45.34
CA ASP A 651 29.40 -12.51 -45.66
C ASP A 651 28.53 -13.41 -44.73
N ASN A 652 29.13 -14.04 -43.74
CA ASN A 652 28.41 -14.95 -42.84
C ASN A 652 28.32 -14.38 -41.41
N SER A 653 27.12 -14.50 -40.84
CA SER A 653 26.82 -14.17 -39.45
C SER A 653 26.88 -15.42 -38.56
N TYR A 654 27.67 -15.38 -37.51
CA TYR A 654 27.85 -16.47 -36.56
C TYR A 654 27.35 -16.08 -35.18
N MET A 655 26.75 -17.07 -34.48
CA MET A 655 26.35 -16.91 -33.09
C MET A 655 27.46 -17.43 -32.20
N GLY A 656 28.05 -16.55 -31.41
CA GLY A 656 28.98 -16.88 -30.35
C GLY A 656 28.33 -16.73 -28.96
N TYR A 657 29.08 -17.15 -27.96
CA TYR A 657 28.69 -16.96 -26.54
C TYR A 657 29.86 -16.34 -25.80
N LEU A 658 29.58 -15.30 -25.04
CA LEU A 658 30.52 -14.66 -24.13
C LEU A 658 30.10 -14.93 -22.68
N PRO A 659 31.04 -14.90 -21.72
CA PRO A 659 30.64 -14.71 -20.33
C PRO A 659 29.76 -13.48 -20.21
N GLY A 660 28.70 -13.55 -19.42
CA GLY A 660 27.86 -12.38 -19.15
C GLY A 660 28.66 -11.24 -18.54
N ALA A 661 28.16 -9.99 -18.65
CA ALA A 661 28.84 -8.79 -18.13
C ALA A 661 29.08 -8.83 -16.60
N GLU A 662 28.40 -9.72 -15.89
CA GLU A 662 28.50 -9.85 -14.45
C GLU A 662 29.38 -11.06 -14.04
N LEU A 663 30.43 -10.78 -13.24
CA LEU A 663 31.24 -11.84 -12.64
C LEU A 663 30.44 -12.53 -11.54
N THR A 664 30.36 -13.84 -11.60
CA THR A 664 29.64 -14.67 -10.61
C THR A 664 30.34 -14.64 -9.26
N ASN A 665 29.58 -14.46 -8.19
CA ASN A 665 30.06 -14.62 -6.81
C ASN A 665 29.38 -15.81 -6.13
N PRO A 666 30.04 -16.97 -6.02
CA PRO A 666 29.48 -18.15 -5.39
C PRO A 666 29.34 -18.03 -3.86
N ASN A 667 29.95 -17.00 -3.28
CA ASN A 667 29.96 -16.76 -1.84
C ASN A 667 28.90 -15.76 -1.38
N LEU A 668 28.00 -15.35 -2.28
CA LEU A 668 26.87 -14.50 -1.91
C LEU A 668 26.07 -15.11 -0.77
N LYS A 669 25.78 -14.30 0.25
CA LYS A 669 25.02 -14.65 1.44
C LYS A 669 23.83 -13.72 1.64
N TRP A 670 23.01 -14.06 2.60
CA TRP A 670 21.79 -13.35 2.96
C TRP A 670 22.07 -11.93 3.48
N GLU A 671 21.36 -10.91 2.98
CA GLU A 671 21.24 -9.67 3.73
C GLU A 671 20.55 -9.94 5.06
N GLN A 672 20.96 -9.27 6.13
CA GLN A 672 20.44 -9.48 7.47
C GLN A 672 19.99 -8.16 8.09
N SER A 673 18.70 -8.08 8.45
CA SER A 673 18.15 -6.97 9.22
C SER A 673 17.97 -7.39 10.68
N ARG A 674 18.63 -6.66 11.58
CA ARG A 674 18.57 -6.82 13.05
C ARG A 674 17.75 -5.68 13.62
N THR A 675 16.61 -6.00 14.25
CA THR A 675 15.69 -4.98 14.78
C THR A 675 15.50 -5.16 16.27
N VAL A 676 15.66 -4.06 17.02
CA VAL A 676 15.15 -3.89 18.39
C VAL A 676 13.89 -3.07 18.30
N ASN A 677 12.81 -3.50 18.93
CA ASN A 677 11.55 -2.76 19.02
C ASN A 677 11.07 -2.69 20.46
N MET A 678 10.71 -1.49 20.92
CA MET A 678 10.12 -1.21 22.22
C MET A 678 8.71 -0.68 22.00
N GLY A 679 7.74 -1.16 22.77
CA GLY A 679 6.34 -0.77 22.63
C GLY A 679 5.65 -0.60 23.97
N LEU A 680 4.74 0.37 24.02
CA LEU A 680 3.80 0.60 25.11
C LEU A 680 2.40 0.53 24.54
N ASP A 681 1.60 -0.44 25.00
CA ASP A 681 0.15 -0.50 24.74
C ASP A 681 -0.61 -0.04 25.96
N PHE A 682 -1.55 0.87 25.80
CA PHE A 682 -2.37 1.38 26.89
C PHE A 682 -3.86 1.39 26.54
N GLY A 683 -4.68 1.21 27.59
CA GLY A 683 -6.14 1.35 27.54
C GLY A 683 -6.60 1.99 28.85
N LEU A 684 -7.26 3.13 28.78
CA LEU A 684 -7.61 3.97 29.91
C LEU A 684 -9.10 4.27 29.91
N PHE A 685 -9.66 4.56 31.11
CA PHE A 685 -11.05 5.01 31.32
C PHE A 685 -12.09 4.05 30.73
N ARG A 686 -12.00 2.75 31.06
CA ARG A 686 -12.80 1.65 30.50
C ARG A 686 -12.60 1.52 28.99
N ASN A 687 -11.31 1.56 28.55
CA ASN A 687 -10.88 1.54 27.16
C ASN A 687 -11.49 2.66 26.29
N ARG A 688 -11.95 3.76 26.91
CA ARG A 688 -12.40 4.94 26.14
C ARG A 688 -11.25 5.65 25.44
N LEU A 689 -10.04 5.54 25.96
CA LEU A 689 -8.82 5.99 25.33
C LEU A 689 -7.87 4.80 25.25
N SER A 690 -7.44 4.44 24.06
CA SER A 690 -6.48 3.36 23.81
C SER A 690 -5.44 3.78 22.81
N GLY A 691 -4.26 3.17 22.87
CA GLY A 691 -3.21 3.47 21.93
C GLY A 691 -1.99 2.61 22.08
N THR A 692 -1.07 2.82 21.15
CA THR A 692 0.23 2.17 21.08
C THR A 692 1.29 3.20 20.73
N ILE A 693 2.41 3.19 21.45
CA ILE A 693 3.61 3.96 21.16
C ILE A 693 4.74 2.97 20.94
N GLU A 694 5.42 3.05 19.81
CA GLU A 694 6.53 2.18 19.46
C GLU A 694 7.76 2.98 19.05
N TYR A 695 8.92 2.56 19.52
CA TYR A 695 10.23 2.99 19.05
C TYR A 695 11.00 1.79 18.54
N TYR A 696 11.62 1.93 17.37
CA TYR A 696 12.39 0.86 16.77
C TYR A 696 13.74 1.37 16.25
N LYS A 697 14.71 0.43 16.20
CA LYS A 697 16.00 0.62 15.56
C LYS A 697 16.36 -0.65 14.80
N THR A 698 16.66 -0.48 13.51
CA THR A 698 17.05 -1.57 12.61
C THR A 698 18.45 -1.29 12.06
N ARG A 699 19.27 -2.30 11.97
CA ARG A 699 20.56 -2.29 11.28
C ARG A 699 20.55 -3.42 10.26
N THR A 700 20.75 -3.08 8.99
CA THR A 700 20.82 -4.04 7.89
C THR A 700 22.26 -4.12 7.43
N THR A 701 22.81 -5.34 7.46
CA THR A 701 24.20 -5.64 7.09
C THR A 701 24.23 -6.62 5.93
N ASP A 702 25.41 -6.75 5.31
CA ASP A 702 25.61 -7.65 4.18
C ASP A 702 24.70 -7.30 2.99
N LEU A 703 24.42 -5.99 2.78
CA LEU A 703 23.63 -5.52 1.65
C LEU A 703 24.27 -5.98 0.34
N LEU A 704 23.44 -6.45 -0.57
CA LEU A 704 23.81 -6.87 -1.91
C LEU A 704 24.04 -5.64 -2.79
N VAL A 705 25.30 -5.33 -3.09
CA VAL A 705 25.70 -4.15 -3.86
C VAL A 705 26.58 -4.58 -5.03
N TYR A 706 26.36 -4.00 -6.21
CA TYR A 706 27.24 -4.19 -7.34
C TYR A 706 28.54 -3.42 -7.13
N ARG A 707 29.65 -4.15 -7.11
CA ARG A 707 30.99 -3.60 -7.15
C ARG A 707 31.50 -3.57 -8.58
N GLY A 708 31.90 -2.38 -9.06
CA GLY A 708 32.58 -2.23 -10.34
C GLY A 708 33.90 -2.99 -10.35
N LEU A 709 34.20 -3.67 -11.45
CA LEU A 709 35.44 -4.40 -11.65
C LEU A 709 36.34 -3.68 -12.65
N ASN A 710 37.64 -3.99 -12.59
CA ASN A 710 38.57 -3.55 -13.64
C ASN A 710 38.22 -4.24 -14.96
N SER A 711 38.04 -3.46 -16.02
CA SER A 711 37.70 -3.96 -17.37
C SER A 711 38.68 -5.00 -17.93
N ALA A 712 39.91 -5.00 -17.44
CA ALA A 712 40.93 -6.03 -17.77
C ALA A 712 40.51 -7.45 -17.37
N LEU A 713 39.55 -7.61 -16.45
CA LEU A 713 39.01 -8.91 -16.04
C LEU A 713 37.97 -9.46 -17.03
N GLY A 714 37.55 -8.69 -18.03
CA GLY A 714 36.50 -9.05 -18.97
C GLY A 714 35.07 -9.02 -18.42
N TYR A 715 34.87 -8.42 -17.23
CA TYR A 715 33.59 -8.25 -16.57
C TYR A 715 33.45 -6.80 -16.12
N GLU A 716 32.23 -6.28 -16.12
CA GLU A 716 31.93 -4.90 -15.71
C GLU A 716 31.75 -4.78 -14.20
N LYS A 717 31.08 -5.74 -13.61
CA LYS A 717 30.66 -5.69 -12.19
C LYS A 717 30.48 -7.08 -11.59
N MET A 718 30.46 -7.14 -10.25
CA MET A 718 30.15 -8.30 -9.47
C MET A 718 29.22 -7.94 -8.31
N LEU A 719 28.17 -8.73 -8.08
CA LEU A 719 27.31 -8.58 -6.90
C LEU A 719 28.06 -9.12 -5.66
N ASP A 720 28.10 -8.33 -4.58
CA ASP A 720 28.80 -8.70 -3.36
C ASP A 720 28.04 -8.20 -2.11
N ASN A 721 28.34 -8.78 -0.93
CA ASN A 721 27.72 -8.42 0.35
C ASN A 721 28.60 -7.39 1.09
N LEU A 722 28.45 -6.11 0.79
CA LEU A 722 29.38 -5.06 1.23
C LEU A 722 28.70 -3.96 2.08
N GLY A 723 27.47 -3.61 1.74
CA GLY A 723 26.82 -2.45 2.28
C GLY A 723 26.22 -2.62 3.67
N GLU A 724 25.96 -1.49 4.32
CA GLU A 724 25.27 -1.42 5.59
C GLU A 724 24.40 -0.17 5.67
N THR A 725 23.18 -0.34 6.19
CA THR A 725 22.26 0.77 6.50
C THR A 725 21.76 0.68 7.93
N LYS A 726 21.31 1.79 8.47
CA LYS A 726 20.56 1.84 9.73
C LYS A 726 19.28 2.65 9.55
N SER A 727 18.24 2.25 10.28
CA SER A 727 16.95 2.95 10.31
C SER A 727 16.43 2.99 11.74
N SER A 728 15.77 4.08 12.12
CA SER A 728 15.07 4.22 13.40
C SER A 728 13.83 5.07 13.23
N GLY A 729 12.84 4.87 14.09
CA GLY A 729 11.61 5.65 14.01
C GLY A 729 10.69 5.48 15.20
N ILE A 730 9.65 6.30 15.20
CA ILE A 730 8.59 6.32 16.20
C ILE A 730 7.25 6.17 15.49
N ASP A 731 6.44 5.20 15.95
CA ASP A 731 5.06 4.99 15.52
C ASP A 731 4.13 5.22 16.71
N ILE A 732 3.12 6.09 16.55
CA ILE A 732 2.12 6.40 17.56
C ILE A 732 0.74 6.20 16.95
N SER A 733 -0.09 5.38 17.59
CA SER A 733 -1.51 5.24 17.28
C SER A 733 -2.33 5.48 18.53
N VAL A 734 -3.29 6.39 18.47
CA VAL A 734 -4.20 6.71 19.57
C VAL A 734 -5.63 6.73 19.04
N SER A 735 -6.55 6.11 19.77
CA SER A 735 -7.97 6.15 19.45
C SER A 735 -8.79 6.27 20.73
N GLY A 736 -9.91 7.02 20.65
CA GLY A 736 -10.75 7.18 21.83
C GLY A 736 -12.18 7.60 21.51
N ASP A 737 -13.09 7.19 22.40
CA ASP A 737 -14.48 7.62 22.41
C ASP A 737 -14.61 8.89 23.27
N VAL A 738 -14.70 10.05 22.63
CA VAL A 738 -14.88 11.36 23.29
C VAL A 738 -16.23 11.37 24.03
N ILE A 739 -17.28 10.96 23.31
CA ILE A 739 -18.63 10.82 23.85
C ILE A 739 -19.13 9.42 23.50
N ARG A 740 -19.67 8.72 24.50
CA ARG A 740 -20.32 7.43 24.31
C ARG A 740 -21.60 7.40 25.15
N THR A 741 -22.73 7.53 24.45
CA THR A 741 -24.08 7.41 25.04
C THR A 741 -24.87 6.34 24.27
N LYS A 742 -26.07 6.05 24.70
CA LYS A 742 -26.98 5.10 24.04
C LYS A 742 -27.23 5.43 22.57
N ASP A 743 -27.51 6.69 22.29
CA ASP A 743 -27.93 7.13 20.95
C ASP A 743 -26.84 7.88 20.17
N PHE A 744 -25.73 8.24 20.83
CA PHE A 744 -24.68 9.06 20.21
C PHE A 744 -23.28 8.56 20.64
N THR A 745 -22.45 8.26 19.66
CA THR A 745 -21.03 7.94 19.86
C THR A 745 -20.19 8.87 18.99
N TRP A 746 -19.18 9.50 19.59
CA TRP A 746 -18.17 10.28 18.90
C TRP A 746 -16.80 9.72 19.22
N SER A 747 -16.10 9.22 18.20
CA SER A 747 -14.76 8.64 18.31
C SER A 747 -13.76 9.45 17.50
N LEU A 748 -12.55 9.60 18.04
CA LEU A 748 -11.39 10.20 17.38
C LEU A 748 -10.27 9.17 17.28
N GLY A 749 -9.51 9.22 16.20
CA GLY A 749 -8.30 8.45 16.00
C GLY A 749 -7.19 9.28 15.38
N ALA A 750 -5.94 9.01 15.78
CA ALA A 750 -4.75 9.65 15.25
C ALA A 750 -3.64 8.61 15.06
N ASN A 751 -2.94 8.70 13.93
CA ASN A 751 -1.73 7.94 13.65
C ASN A 751 -0.62 8.89 13.27
N PHE A 752 0.53 8.78 13.93
CA PHE A 752 1.74 9.54 13.64
C PHE A 752 2.88 8.57 13.37
N SER A 753 3.69 8.86 12.36
CA SER A 753 4.88 8.08 12.06
C SER A 753 6.01 8.97 11.58
N GLN A 754 7.17 8.76 12.16
CA GLN A 754 8.43 9.37 11.79
C GLN A 754 9.49 8.29 11.67
N TYR A 755 10.29 8.33 10.61
CA TYR A 755 11.45 7.46 10.47
C TYR A 755 12.62 8.22 9.85
N SER A 756 13.81 7.73 10.14
CA SER A 756 15.05 8.15 9.52
C SER A 756 15.84 6.92 9.12
N ASN A 757 16.40 6.94 7.92
CA ASN A 757 17.31 5.92 7.45
C ASN A 757 18.61 6.58 6.99
N GLU A 758 19.72 5.86 7.07
CA GLU A 758 21.00 6.33 6.55
C GLU A 758 21.88 5.18 6.08
N ILE A 759 22.72 5.47 5.11
CA ILE A 759 23.79 4.60 4.64
C ILE A 759 24.95 4.68 5.63
N VAL A 760 25.34 3.57 6.23
CA VAL A 760 26.49 3.50 7.14
C VAL A 760 27.76 3.19 6.35
N LYS A 761 27.65 2.31 5.35
CA LYS A 761 28.74 1.84 4.52
C LYS A 761 28.17 1.36 3.18
N ILE A 762 28.89 1.59 2.09
CA ILE A 762 28.50 1.14 0.74
C ILE A 762 29.34 -0.09 0.34
N ASP A 763 30.63 0.05 0.40
CA ASP A 763 31.61 -1.00 0.11
C ASP A 763 32.81 -0.91 1.08
N ASP A 764 33.91 -1.62 0.81
CA ASP A 764 35.09 -1.64 1.65
C ASP A 764 36.08 -0.49 1.35
N GLN A 765 35.71 0.46 0.48
CA GLN A 765 36.54 1.61 0.18
C GLN A 765 36.45 2.65 1.30
N VAL A 766 37.60 3.14 1.70
CA VAL A 766 37.73 4.15 2.76
C VAL A 766 38.65 5.28 2.30
N ASP A 767 38.47 6.46 2.90
CA ASP A 767 39.39 7.59 2.75
C ASP A 767 40.69 7.34 3.54
N GLU A 768 41.62 8.29 3.48
CA GLU A 768 42.91 8.28 4.22
C GLU A 768 42.76 8.21 5.74
N ASN A 769 41.56 8.60 6.26
CA ASN A 769 41.24 8.54 7.68
C ASN A 769 40.47 7.27 8.07
N GLY A 770 40.28 6.33 7.14
CA GLY A 770 39.55 5.10 7.37
C GLY A 770 38.02 5.26 7.38
N LYS A 771 37.46 6.38 6.91
CA LYS A 771 36.01 6.56 6.78
C LYS A 771 35.50 5.98 5.48
N PRO A 772 34.32 5.31 5.47
CA PRO A 772 33.70 4.80 4.27
C PRO A 772 33.44 5.90 3.24
N LEU A 773 33.73 5.62 1.96
CA LEU A 773 33.52 6.57 0.86
C LEU A 773 32.08 6.56 0.36
N SER A 774 31.62 7.73 -0.04
CA SER A 774 30.34 7.91 -0.76
C SER A 774 30.51 7.65 -2.24
N GLN A 775 29.43 7.28 -2.93
CA GLN A 775 29.37 7.04 -4.38
C GLN A 775 28.38 8.01 -5.04
N PRO A 776 28.77 9.26 -5.31
CA PRO A 776 27.88 10.27 -5.89
C PRO A 776 27.28 9.86 -7.23
N GLY A 777 28.00 9.09 -8.07
CA GLY A 777 27.48 8.56 -9.33
C GLY A 777 26.27 7.65 -9.20
N ASN A 778 26.09 7.01 -8.02
CA ASN A 778 24.94 6.18 -7.68
C ASN A 778 23.91 6.91 -6.79
N ASN A 779 24.15 8.17 -6.45
CA ASN A 779 23.41 8.93 -5.43
C ASN A 779 23.45 8.26 -4.03
N TRP A 780 24.56 7.61 -3.69
CA TRP A 780 24.75 6.96 -2.39
C TRP A 780 25.76 7.73 -1.55
N PHE A 781 25.31 8.24 -0.42
CA PHE A 781 26.11 9.09 0.48
C PHE A 781 26.13 8.50 1.88
N VAL A 782 27.31 8.25 2.40
CA VAL A 782 27.50 7.79 3.78
C VAL A 782 27.01 8.84 4.76
N GLY A 783 26.22 8.44 5.76
CA GLY A 783 25.59 9.36 6.73
C GLY A 783 24.34 10.09 6.20
N LYS A 784 23.86 9.76 4.98
CA LYS A 784 22.65 10.37 4.38
C LYS A 784 21.60 9.29 4.09
N PRO A 785 20.33 9.68 3.87
CA PRO A 785 19.28 8.75 3.51
C PRO A 785 19.59 7.93 2.25
N THR A 786 18.99 6.74 2.17
CA THR A 786 19.15 5.84 1.00
C THR A 786 18.50 6.36 -0.27
N ASN A 787 17.55 7.29 -0.14
CA ASN A 787 16.75 7.82 -1.25
C ASN A 787 16.89 9.34 -1.31
N VAL A 788 17.82 9.83 -2.14
CA VAL A 788 18.14 11.27 -2.25
C VAL A 788 18.15 11.73 -3.71
N TYR A 789 17.96 13.03 -3.91
CA TYR A 789 18.44 13.75 -5.09
C TYR A 789 19.83 14.26 -4.81
N TYR A 790 20.70 14.28 -5.81
CA TYR A 790 22.02 14.90 -5.72
C TYR A 790 22.07 16.11 -6.65
N ASN A 791 21.90 17.30 -6.10
CA ASN A 791 21.77 18.53 -6.88
C ASN A 791 22.26 19.74 -6.10
N TYR A 792 22.36 20.87 -6.82
CA TYR A 792 22.70 22.17 -6.22
C TYR A 792 21.52 22.71 -5.39
N GLU A 793 21.83 23.57 -4.42
CA GLU A 793 20.82 24.37 -3.74
C GLU A 793 20.67 25.73 -4.42
N PRO A 794 19.45 26.15 -4.80
CA PRO A 794 19.23 27.44 -5.41
C PRO A 794 19.47 28.59 -4.42
N ASP A 795 20.00 29.72 -4.93
CA ASP A 795 20.22 30.98 -4.19
C ASP A 795 19.57 32.19 -4.89
N GLY A 796 18.57 31.93 -5.75
CA GLY A 796 17.83 32.94 -6.49
C GLY A 796 18.26 33.11 -7.94
N ILE A 797 18.03 34.29 -8.47
CA ILE A 797 18.29 34.65 -9.88
C ILE A 797 19.24 35.83 -9.95
N TYR A 798 20.23 35.77 -10.83
CA TYR A 798 21.15 36.90 -11.08
C TYR A 798 20.39 38.10 -11.65
N GLN A 799 20.63 39.29 -11.05
CA GLN A 799 20.02 40.57 -11.43
C GLN A 799 21.00 41.41 -12.25
N TYR A 800 20.55 42.45 -12.92
CA TYR A 800 21.42 43.38 -13.62
C TYR A 800 22.45 44.06 -12.68
N THR A 801 22.10 44.26 -11.44
CA THR A 801 22.97 44.84 -10.39
C THR A 801 24.18 43.99 -10.07
N ASP A 802 24.12 42.68 -10.36
CA ASP A 802 25.21 41.74 -10.12
C ASP A 802 26.33 41.82 -11.17
N PHE A 803 26.13 42.62 -12.25
CA PHE A 803 27.06 42.66 -13.39
C PHE A 803 27.53 44.06 -13.72
N ASP A 804 28.78 44.16 -14.24
CA ASP A 804 29.25 45.27 -15.06
C ASP A 804 28.83 45.01 -16.50
N ILE A 805 28.10 45.94 -17.08
CA ILE A 805 27.50 45.81 -18.41
C ILE A 805 28.25 46.71 -19.41
N THR A 806 28.81 46.10 -20.43
CA THR A 806 29.50 46.80 -21.49
C THR A 806 28.84 46.43 -22.84
N ARG A 807 29.09 47.26 -23.88
CA ARG A 807 28.70 46.97 -25.26
C ARG A 807 29.93 46.71 -26.11
N ASP A 808 29.92 45.68 -26.90
CA ASP A 808 30.94 45.41 -27.91
C ASP A 808 30.82 46.35 -29.10
N ALA A 809 31.77 46.24 -30.04
CA ALA A 809 31.78 47.05 -31.25
C ALA A 809 30.59 46.86 -32.17
N TYR A 810 29.84 45.79 -32.01
CA TYR A 810 28.62 45.46 -32.74
C TYR A 810 27.33 45.80 -32.01
N GLY A 811 27.47 46.46 -30.81
CA GLY A 811 26.32 46.83 -29.96
C GLY A 811 25.77 45.71 -29.07
N LYS A 812 26.37 44.53 -29.08
CA LYS A 812 25.96 43.40 -28.24
C LYS A 812 26.40 43.64 -26.79
N LEU A 813 25.48 43.37 -25.89
CA LEU A 813 25.73 43.46 -24.44
C LEU A 813 26.64 42.33 -23.96
N THR A 814 27.69 42.69 -23.21
CA THR A 814 28.55 41.76 -22.47
C THR A 814 28.39 42.00 -20.99
N TYR A 815 28.21 40.91 -20.24
CA TYR A 815 27.97 40.91 -18.81
C TYR A 815 29.18 40.32 -18.11
N THR A 816 29.81 41.10 -17.24
CA THR A 816 30.90 40.64 -16.36
C THR A 816 30.41 40.62 -14.93
N LEU A 817 30.42 39.44 -14.31
CA LEU A 817 29.99 39.29 -12.93
C LEU A 817 30.87 40.11 -12.00
N LYS A 818 30.28 40.98 -11.16
CA LYS A 818 31.02 41.75 -10.16
C LYS A 818 31.55 40.80 -9.08
N PRO A 819 32.73 41.07 -8.50
CA PRO A 819 33.23 40.25 -7.39
C PRO A 819 32.45 40.47 -6.10
N THR A 820 31.88 41.65 -5.92
CA THR A 820 31.13 42.06 -4.71
C THR A 820 30.00 42.98 -5.12
N ILE A 821 28.91 42.98 -4.38
CA ILE A 821 27.77 43.90 -4.52
C ILE A 821 27.42 44.53 -3.19
N ASP A 822 26.84 45.73 -3.24
CA ASP A 822 26.17 46.43 -2.17
C ASP A 822 24.69 46.09 -2.20
N THR A 823 24.16 45.39 -1.16
CA THR A 823 22.80 44.92 -1.13
C THR A 823 21.84 45.83 -0.40
N ASP A 824 22.33 46.73 0.45
CA ASP A 824 21.55 47.67 1.23
C ASP A 824 21.61 49.14 0.75
N GLY A 825 22.48 49.41 -0.25
CA GLY A 825 22.56 50.71 -0.90
C GLY A 825 23.36 51.76 -0.11
N ASP A 826 24.15 51.38 0.87
CA ASP A 826 24.98 52.30 1.67
C ASP A 826 26.32 52.72 0.97
N GLY A 827 26.59 52.12 -0.20
CA GLY A 827 27.78 52.37 -1.00
C GLY A 827 28.97 51.48 -0.61
N ILE A 828 28.82 50.59 0.36
CA ILE A 828 29.84 49.65 0.80
C ILE A 828 29.44 48.23 0.39
N PRO A 829 30.25 47.51 -0.43
CA PRO A 829 29.91 46.13 -0.79
C PRO A 829 29.86 45.21 0.44
N ASP A 830 28.74 44.59 0.66
CA ASP A 830 28.44 43.70 1.79
C ASP A 830 28.30 42.22 1.41
N LYS A 831 28.19 41.91 0.10
CA LYS A 831 28.04 40.52 -0.41
C LYS A 831 29.09 40.21 -1.46
N VAL A 832 29.86 39.14 -1.25
CA VAL A 832 30.73 38.52 -2.25
C VAL A 832 29.90 37.65 -3.18
N LEU A 833 30.04 37.85 -4.51
CA LEU A 833 29.44 36.98 -5.50
C LEU A 833 30.39 35.85 -5.84
N VAL A 834 29.85 34.63 -5.76
CA VAL A 834 30.58 33.40 -6.06
C VAL A 834 30.72 33.25 -7.58
N ARG A 835 31.91 32.90 -8.05
CA ARG A 835 32.17 32.70 -9.47
C ARG A 835 31.40 31.49 -10.01
N GLN A 836 30.51 31.77 -10.94
CA GLN A 836 29.74 30.78 -11.66
C GLN A 836 29.95 31.02 -13.16
N ASP A 837 30.25 29.96 -13.92
CA ASP A 837 30.54 30.07 -15.34
C ASP A 837 29.26 30.30 -16.17
N ALA A 838 29.41 31.00 -17.32
CA ALA A 838 28.37 31.25 -18.31
C ALA A 838 27.08 31.86 -17.77
N VAL A 839 27.19 32.87 -16.90
CA VAL A 839 26.04 33.56 -16.29
C VAL A 839 25.77 34.91 -16.93
N ALA A 840 24.50 35.29 -16.94
CA ALA A 840 23.99 36.58 -17.38
C ALA A 840 22.82 36.99 -16.49
N PRO A 841 22.35 38.25 -16.55
CA PRO A 841 21.12 38.63 -15.86
C PRO A 841 19.96 37.67 -16.23
N GLY A 842 19.26 37.17 -15.22
CA GLY A 842 18.20 36.16 -15.38
C GLY A 842 18.69 34.70 -15.29
N SER A 843 19.99 34.43 -15.11
CA SER A 843 20.51 33.07 -14.86
C SER A 843 20.24 32.62 -13.43
N VAL A 844 20.11 31.29 -13.24
CA VAL A 844 19.95 30.70 -11.90
C VAL A 844 21.22 30.87 -11.07
N LYS A 845 21.08 31.35 -9.86
CA LYS A 845 22.13 31.43 -8.86
C LYS A 845 22.06 30.20 -7.93
N VAL A 846 23.17 29.56 -7.66
CA VAL A 846 23.27 28.43 -6.74
C VAL A 846 24.30 28.69 -5.65
N LYS A 847 24.14 28.03 -4.50
CA LYS A 847 25.02 28.20 -3.35
C LYS A 847 26.38 27.52 -3.55
N ASP A 848 27.42 28.18 -3.15
CA ASP A 848 28.74 27.60 -2.88
C ASP A 848 28.70 26.92 -1.51
N LEU A 849 28.62 25.62 -1.48
CA LEU A 849 28.45 24.83 -0.25
C LEU A 849 29.80 24.45 0.38
N ASN A 850 30.86 24.41 -0.41
CA ASN A 850 32.22 24.10 0.08
C ASN A 850 33.01 25.34 0.47
N GLY A 851 32.57 26.56 0.05
CA GLY A 851 33.16 27.85 0.40
C GLY A 851 34.45 28.15 -0.36
N ASP A 852 34.68 27.51 -1.52
CA ASP A 852 35.93 27.70 -2.30
C ASP A 852 35.88 28.90 -3.26
N GLY A 853 34.72 29.59 -3.32
CA GLY A 853 34.50 30.76 -4.19
C GLY A 853 34.16 30.40 -5.65
N LYS A 854 33.87 29.15 -5.97
CA LYS A 854 33.50 28.66 -7.32
C LYS A 854 32.35 27.68 -7.23
N ILE A 855 31.52 27.66 -8.25
CA ILE A 855 30.46 26.63 -8.38
C ILE A 855 31.00 25.47 -9.21
N THR A 856 31.09 24.31 -8.58
CA THR A 856 31.54 23.04 -9.19
C THR A 856 30.59 21.91 -8.85
N ALA A 857 30.91 20.69 -9.26
CA ALA A 857 30.15 19.50 -8.88
C ALA A 857 30.18 19.22 -7.35
N ASP A 858 31.19 19.77 -6.66
CA ASP A 858 31.37 19.58 -5.20
C ASP A 858 30.37 20.41 -4.36
N ASP A 859 29.68 21.38 -5.00
CA ASP A 859 28.59 22.16 -4.38
C ASP A 859 27.23 21.48 -4.45
N ARG A 860 27.16 20.29 -5.00
CA ARG A 860 25.95 19.48 -4.92
C ARG A 860 25.78 18.86 -3.56
N THR A 861 24.54 18.78 -3.10
CA THR A 861 24.20 18.16 -1.82
C THR A 861 23.15 17.07 -1.99
N PRO A 862 23.19 16.00 -1.17
CA PRO A 862 22.13 14.99 -1.15
C PRO A 862 20.90 15.52 -0.42
N ILE A 863 19.80 15.66 -1.14
CA ILE A 863 18.49 16.15 -0.68
C ILE A 863 17.57 14.94 -0.48
N SER A 864 17.07 14.72 0.74
CA SER A 864 16.18 13.58 1.06
C SER A 864 14.86 13.66 0.28
N LYS A 865 14.41 12.54 -0.26
CA LYS A 865 13.06 12.35 -0.83
C LYS A 865 12.04 11.87 0.20
N ASP A 866 12.52 11.33 1.32
CA ASP A 866 11.66 10.78 2.37
C ASP A 866 10.98 11.89 3.16
N PRO A 867 9.74 11.71 3.61
CA PRO A 867 9.06 12.69 4.45
C PRO A 867 9.68 12.77 5.84
N ASP A 868 9.61 13.94 6.48
CA ASP A 868 9.98 14.12 7.88
C ASP A 868 9.04 13.34 8.81
N PHE A 869 7.73 13.42 8.54
CA PHE A 869 6.71 12.65 9.24
C PHE A 869 5.41 12.52 8.42
N THR A 870 4.58 11.57 8.81
CA THR A 870 3.21 11.41 8.32
C THR A 870 2.23 11.46 9.49
N LEU A 871 1.06 12.08 9.27
CA LEU A 871 -0.01 12.22 10.26
C LEU A 871 -1.34 11.85 9.64
N SER A 872 -2.15 11.07 10.35
CA SER A 872 -3.55 10.81 10.00
C SER A 872 -4.44 11.15 11.19
N LEU A 873 -5.56 11.83 10.92
CA LEU A 873 -6.58 12.17 11.91
C LEU A 873 -7.93 11.72 11.37
N ASN A 874 -8.65 10.92 12.14
CA ASN A 874 -9.99 10.51 11.76
C ASN A 874 -11.01 10.79 12.86
N THR A 875 -12.25 11.05 12.46
CA THR A 875 -13.39 11.21 13.35
C THR A 875 -14.58 10.42 12.85
N SER A 876 -15.29 9.78 13.75
CA SER A 876 -16.48 8.99 13.49
C SER A 876 -17.59 9.38 14.45
N LEU A 877 -18.77 9.70 13.90
CA LEU A 877 -19.97 10.02 14.66
C LEU A 877 -21.06 9.02 14.29
N LYS A 878 -21.76 8.49 15.30
CA LYS A 878 -22.94 7.63 15.11
C LYS A 878 -24.09 8.20 15.91
N TRP A 879 -25.26 8.43 15.28
CA TRP A 879 -26.44 8.96 15.90
C TRP A 879 -27.75 8.41 15.30
N LYS A 880 -28.50 7.61 16.07
CA LYS A 880 -29.82 7.09 15.68
C LYS A 880 -29.92 6.54 14.26
N GLY A 881 -28.96 5.75 13.82
CA GLY A 881 -28.89 5.18 12.46
C GLY A 881 -28.08 6.01 11.47
N PHE A 882 -27.81 7.27 11.74
CA PHE A 882 -26.82 8.05 10.99
C PHE A 882 -25.41 7.69 11.40
N ASP A 883 -24.53 7.58 10.44
CA ASP A 883 -23.10 7.47 10.61
C ASP A 883 -22.37 8.50 9.75
N PHE A 884 -21.42 9.17 10.37
CA PHE A 884 -20.55 10.15 9.72
C PHE A 884 -19.10 9.74 9.96
N PHE A 885 -18.29 9.82 8.93
CA PHE A 885 -16.87 9.54 9.01
C PHE A 885 -16.07 10.57 8.22
N MET A 886 -14.97 11.04 8.79
CA MET A 886 -14.06 11.99 8.16
C MET A 886 -12.62 11.58 8.47
N ASP A 887 -11.75 11.64 7.46
CA ASP A 887 -10.35 11.21 7.54
C ASP A 887 -9.42 12.22 6.86
N TRP A 888 -8.46 12.73 7.61
CA TRP A 888 -7.41 13.62 7.16
C TRP A 888 -6.07 12.91 7.14
N TYR A 889 -5.29 13.15 6.13
CA TYR A 889 -3.94 12.62 5.98
C TYR A 889 -2.97 13.72 5.56
N GLY A 890 -1.83 13.82 6.24
CA GLY A 890 -0.79 14.79 5.99
C GLY A 890 0.59 14.15 5.86
N VAL A 891 1.40 14.73 4.99
CA VAL A 891 2.80 14.38 4.76
C VAL A 891 3.60 15.67 4.81
N SER A 892 4.67 15.70 5.59
CA SER A 892 5.55 16.86 5.75
C SER A 892 6.98 16.55 5.33
N GLY A 893 7.66 17.52 4.70
CA GLY A 893 9.07 17.47 4.39
C GLY A 893 9.45 16.64 3.16
N ARG A 894 8.47 16.04 2.47
CA ARG A 894 8.73 15.26 1.25
C ARG A 894 9.22 16.17 0.12
N LYS A 895 10.29 15.77 -0.57
CA LYS A 895 10.80 16.47 -1.75
C LYS A 895 10.52 15.65 -3.02
N ILE A 896 10.06 16.33 -4.08
CA ILE A 896 9.83 15.73 -5.40
C ILE A 896 10.48 16.63 -6.45
N GLN A 897 11.18 16.02 -7.41
CA GLN A 897 11.66 16.71 -8.59
C GLN A 897 10.50 16.90 -9.56
N ASN A 898 10.14 18.16 -9.80
CA ASN A 898 9.04 18.52 -10.66
C ASN A 898 9.52 18.58 -12.13
N ALA A 899 9.13 17.57 -12.90
CA ALA A 899 9.49 17.49 -14.32
C ALA A 899 8.93 18.63 -15.17
N TYR A 900 7.83 19.28 -14.74
CA TYR A 900 7.28 20.45 -15.44
C TYR A 900 8.18 21.71 -15.33
N LEU A 901 9.10 21.72 -14.36
CA LEU A 901 9.99 22.84 -14.10
C LEU A 901 11.45 22.52 -14.48
N SER A 902 11.77 21.27 -14.83
CA SER A 902 13.10 20.87 -15.23
C SER A 902 13.27 20.95 -16.76
N ASP A 903 14.46 21.27 -17.20
CA ASP A 903 14.87 21.25 -18.61
C ASP A 903 14.88 19.83 -19.22
N ALA A 904 14.94 18.80 -18.38
CA ALA A 904 14.98 17.41 -18.81
C ALA A 904 13.68 16.93 -19.48
N ASN A 905 12.55 17.60 -19.25
CA ASN A 905 11.26 17.23 -19.81
C ASN A 905 10.90 18.16 -20.98
N SER A 906 11.41 17.86 -22.17
CA SER A 906 11.10 18.56 -23.43
C SER A 906 11.42 20.07 -23.40
N GLY A 907 12.42 20.43 -22.63
CA GLY A 907 12.91 21.79 -22.54
C GLY A 907 12.15 22.67 -21.56
N GLY A 908 11.22 22.11 -20.80
CA GLY A 908 10.41 22.85 -19.85
C GLY A 908 9.59 23.97 -20.48
N SER A 909 8.75 24.60 -19.70
CA SER A 909 7.97 25.78 -20.14
C SER A 909 8.86 26.97 -20.50
N LEU A 910 10.05 27.07 -19.92
CA LEU A 910 10.95 28.21 -20.10
C LEU A 910 11.68 28.21 -21.45
N GLN A 911 11.64 27.12 -22.21
CA GLN A 911 12.11 27.13 -23.60
C GLN A 911 11.05 27.63 -24.62
N GLY A 912 9.80 27.73 -24.18
CA GLY A 912 8.69 28.11 -25.01
C GLY A 912 8.39 27.14 -26.18
N LYS A 913 8.91 25.92 -26.12
CA LYS A 913 8.63 24.85 -27.10
C LYS A 913 7.33 24.12 -26.78
N LEU A 914 7.07 23.88 -25.50
CA LEU A 914 5.84 23.31 -24.97
C LEU A 914 5.16 24.34 -24.09
N ASN A 915 3.87 24.22 -23.89
CA ASN A 915 3.17 24.91 -22.80
C ASN A 915 3.55 24.25 -21.47
N GLY A 916 3.36 24.91 -20.35
CA GLY A 916 3.68 24.37 -19.04
C GLY A 916 3.00 25.15 -17.91
N VAL A 917 3.33 24.76 -16.70
CA VAL A 917 2.87 25.43 -15.49
C VAL A 917 3.38 26.87 -15.50
N LYS A 918 2.48 27.82 -15.34
CA LYS A 918 2.81 29.23 -15.28
C LYS A 918 3.68 29.52 -14.06
N VAL A 919 4.82 30.16 -14.32
CA VAL A 919 5.79 30.57 -13.29
C VAL A 919 6.13 32.05 -13.41
N ASN A 920 6.55 32.66 -12.33
CA ASN A 920 7.00 34.04 -12.31
C ASN A 920 8.49 34.09 -12.77
N TYR A 921 8.72 34.07 -14.07
CA TYR A 921 10.08 34.07 -14.62
C TYR A 921 10.66 35.48 -14.71
N TRP A 922 11.97 35.56 -14.64
CA TRP A 922 12.72 36.80 -14.73
C TRP A 922 12.67 37.39 -16.16
N THR A 923 12.43 38.70 -16.23
CA THR A 923 12.64 39.48 -17.47
C THR A 923 13.31 40.79 -17.11
N PRO A 924 13.85 41.53 -18.09
CA PRO A 924 14.39 42.88 -17.86
C PRO A 924 13.40 43.83 -17.20
N PHE A 925 12.09 43.60 -17.36
CA PHE A 925 11.01 44.42 -16.82
C PHE A 925 10.28 43.78 -15.61
N ASN A 926 10.64 42.53 -15.31
CA ASN A 926 10.15 41.80 -14.15
C ASN A 926 11.34 41.10 -13.46
N PRO A 927 12.08 41.78 -12.58
CA PRO A 927 13.27 41.25 -11.93
C PRO A 927 12.92 40.22 -10.85
N SER A 928 12.18 39.16 -11.23
CA SER A 928 11.82 38.04 -10.35
C SER A 928 13.08 37.36 -9.81
N ASN A 929 12.93 36.79 -8.59
CA ASN A 929 13.95 35.95 -7.96
C ASN A 929 13.54 34.48 -7.93
N ASP A 930 12.42 34.11 -8.59
CA ASP A 930 11.82 32.78 -8.49
C ASP A 930 12.31 31.86 -9.60
N PHE A 931 12.21 32.30 -10.87
CA PHE A 931 12.56 31.49 -12.04
C PHE A 931 13.41 32.29 -13.04
N PRO A 932 14.31 31.61 -13.77
CA PRO A 932 15.24 32.27 -14.68
C PRO A 932 14.55 32.85 -15.93
N ARG A 933 15.27 33.64 -16.65
CA ARG A 933 14.87 34.16 -17.96
C ARG A 933 14.69 33.03 -18.97
N PRO A 934 13.58 32.97 -19.71
CA PRO A 934 13.36 31.96 -20.73
C PRO A 934 14.44 32.02 -21.82
N THR A 935 14.79 30.85 -22.43
CA THR A 935 15.72 30.73 -23.56
C THR A 935 15.23 29.67 -24.54
N HIS A 936 15.31 29.89 -25.84
CA HIS A 936 14.76 29.00 -26.86
C HIS A 936 15.75 27.92 -27.33
N ASN A 937 17.00 28.26 -27.49
CA ASN A 937 18.01 27.39 -28.13
C ASN A 937 18.91 26.63 -27.17
N SER A 938 18.89 26.95 -25.89
CA SER A 938 19.73 26.34 -24.87
C SER A 938 18.94 25.97 -23.63
N ASN A 939 19.42 24.98 -22.88
CA ASN A 939 18.90 24.69 -21.56
C ASN A 939 19.38 25.76 -20.58
N VAL A 940 18.52 26.16 -19.64
CA VAL A 940 18.91 27.09 -18.58
C VAL A 940 19.78 26.33 -17.58
N THR A 941 21.03 26.78 -17.44
CA THR A 941 22.00 26.19 -16.53
C THR A 941 21.45 26.24 -15.09
N TYR A 942 21.58 25.14 -14.34
CA TYR A 942 21.08 24.93 -12.96
C TYR A 942 19.57 25.01 -12.78
N GLN A 943 18.72 25.05 -13.82
CA GLN A 943 17.27 25.04 -13.69
C GLN A 943 16.77 23.81 -12.91
N SER A 944 17.46 22.67 -13.03
CA SER A 944 17.13 21.45 -12.28
C SER A 944 17.19 21.62 -10.76
N ALA A 945 17.93 22.60 -10.24
CA ALA A 945 17.96 22.93 -8.82
C ALA A 945 16.61 23.50 -8.34
N LEU A 946 15.94 24.30 -9.18
CA LEU A 946 14.62 24.88 -8.88
C LEU A 946 13.49 23.84 -9.00
N ALA A 947 13.77 22.75 -9.70
CA ALA A 947 12.77 21.69 -9.91
C ALA A 947 12.55 20.80 -8.69
N ILE A 948 13.45 20.80 -7.70
CA ILE A 948 13.29 20.03 -6.45
C ILE A 948 12.43 20.84 -5.49
N GLN A 949 11.13 20.50 -5.42
CA GLN A 949 10.15 21.23 -4.64
C GLN A 949 9.71 20.48 -3.40
N ASP A 950 9.21 21.23 -2.42
CA ASP A 950 8.49 20.67 -1.27
C ASP A 950 7.13 20.18 -1.72
N ALA A 951 6.87 18.88 -1.51
CA ALA A 951 5.60 18.21 -1.82
C ALA A 951 4.83 17.85 -0.54
N SER A 952 5.00 18.65 0.50
CA SER A 952 4.18 18.57 1.71
C SER A 952 2.72 18.85 1.39
N TYR A 953 1.83 18.14 2.06
CA TYR A 953 0.39 18.34 1.85
C TYR A 953 -0.44 17.87 3.04
N ILE A 954 -1.66 18.41 3.13
CA ILE A 954 -2.74 17.92 3.99
C ILE A 954 -3.95 17.67 3.11
N ARG A 955 -4.57 16.48 3.22
CA ARG A 955 -5.69 16.05 2.38
C ARG A 955 -6.86 15.54 3.21
N LEU A 956 -8.06 16.01 2.91
CA LEU A 956 -9.31 15.38 3.32
C LEU A 956 -9.56 14.19 2.40
N ARG A 957 -9.11 13.00 2.87
CA ARG A 957 -9.15 11.76 2.10
C ARG A 957 -10.55 11.21 1.95
N THR A 958 -11.31 11.22 3.02
CA THR A 958 -12.63 10.61 3.06
C THR A 958 -13.57 11.49 3.85
N LEU A 959 -14.73 11.74 3.28
CA LEU A 959 -15.89 12.31 3.94
C LEU A 959 -17.09 11.42 3.61
N GLN A 960 -17.66 10.73 4.60
CA GLN A 960 -18.78 9.82 4.38
C GLN A 960 -19.94 10.15 5.30
N LEU A 961 -21.14 10.10 4.76
CA LEU A 961 -22.39 10.16 5.48
C LEU A 961 -23.24 8.94 5.10
N GLY A 962 -23.71 8.21 6.10
CA GLY A 962 -24.55 7.03 5.91
C GLY A 962 -25.78 7.07 6.77
N TYR A 963 -26.81 6.34 6.36
CA TYR A 963 -28.00 6.09 7.14
C TYR A 963 -28.42 4.62 7.07
N THR A 964 -28.52 4.00 8.23
CA THR A 964 -29.04 2.65 8.39
C THR A 964 -30.49 2.69 8.80
N PHE A 965 -31.36 2.11 7.98
CA PHE A 965 -32.81 2.11 8.23
C PHE A 965 -33.17 1.22 9.40
N PRO A 966 -34.13 1.64 10.27
CA PRO A 966 -34.60 0.80 11.36
C PRO A 966 -35.17 -0.53 10.85
N THR A 967 -34.82 -1.63 11.52
CA THR A 967 -35.22 -3.00 11.13
C THR A 967 -36.74 -3.13 11.04
N ALA A 968 -37.51 -2.40 11.83
CA ALA A 968 -38.96 -2.41 11.79
C ALA A 968 -39.56 -1.98 10.43
N TRP A 969 -38.89 -1.07 9.71
CA TRP A 969 -39.33 -0.57 8.40
C TRP A 969 -39.01 -1.56 7.29
N ILE A 970 -37.80 -2.14 7.34
CA ILE A 970 -37.26 -2.99 6.27
C ILE A 970 -37.70 -4.45 6.36
N LYS A 971 -38.17 -4.92 7.53
CA LYS A 971 -38.66 -6.29 7.71
C LYS A 971 -39.86 -6.61 6.81
N LYS A 972 -40.67 -5.62 6.42
CA LYS A 972 -41.79 -5.79 5.49
C LYS A 972 -41.35 -6.21 4.09
N ILE A 973 -40.11 -5.88 3.68
CA ILE A 973 -39.49 -6.24 2.40
C ILE A 973 -38.46 -7.34 2.57
N GLN A 974 -38.52 -8.11 3.68
CA GLN A 974 -37.65 -9.26 3.99
C GLN A 974 -36.16 -8.94 4.12
N LEU A 975 -35.79 -7.67 4.34
CA LEU A 975 -34.43 -7.27 4.59
C LEU A 975 -34.10 -7.29 6.10
N GLN A 976 -32.88 -7.74 6.42
CA GLN A 976 -32.31 -7.67 7.77
C GLN A 976 -31.57 -6.35 7.99
N LYS A 977 -30.91 -5.83 6.94
CA LYS A 977 -30.18 -4.56 6.94
C LYS A 977 -30.36 -3.83 5.61
N LEU A 978 -30.57 -2.51 5.71
CA LEU A 978 -30.51 -1.58 4.59
C LEU A 978 -29.75 -0.35 5.06
N ARG A 979 -28.63 -0.02 4.42
CA ARG A 979 -27.88 1.20 4.64
C ARG A 979 -27.64 1.86 3.29
N VAL A 980 -27.88 3.18 3.21
CA VAL A 980 -27.48 4.03 2.09
C VAL A 980 -26.38 4.96 2.55
N TYR A 981 -25.44 5.30 1.65
CA TYR A 981 -24.36 6.20 2.00
C TYR A 981 -23.90 7.01 0.80
N ALA A 982 -23.34 8.18 1.11
CA ALA A 982 -22.60 9.02 0.19
C ALA A 982 -21.19 9.23 0.72
N THR A 983 -20.20 9.15 -0.16
CA THR A 983 -18.80 9.33 0.18
C THR A 983 -18.13 10.25 -0.83
N ALA A 984 -17.35 11.22 -0.34
CA ALA A 984 -16.41 11.99 -1.15
C ALA A 984 -14.98 11.57 -0.78
N THR A 985 -14.15 11.33 -1.78
CA THR A 985 -12.73 11.00 -1.57
C THR A 985 -11.83 12.04 -2.21
N ASN A 986 -10.68 12.33 -1.57
CA ASN A 986 -9.72 13.35 -1.99
C ASN A 986 -10.37 14.73 -2.23
N LEU A 987 -11.36 15.08 -1.38
CA LEU A 987 -12.23 16.24 -1.58
C LEU A 987 -11.45 17.56 -1.56
N LEU A 988 -10.53 17.70 -0.60
CA LEU A 988 -9.70 18.88 -0.41
C LEU A 988 -8.23 18.45 -0.26
N THR A 989 -7.34 19.16 -0.92
CA THR A 989 -5.88 18.98 -0.77
C THR A 989 -5.24 20.36 -0.68
N PHE A 990 -4.45 20.58 0.36
CA PHE A 990 -3.68 21.81 0.57
C PHE A 990 -2.21 21.49 0.34
N THR A 991 -1.60 22.11 -0.65
CA THR A 991 -0.19 21.95 -1.03
C THR A 991 0.27 23.11 -1.88
N ASP A 992 1.53 23.49 -1.74
CA ASP A 992 2.19 24.48 -2.59
C ASP A 992 2.91 23.81 -3.78
N PHE A 993 2.88 22.48 -3.85
CA PHE A 993 3.53 21.72 -4.91
C PHE A 993 2.84 21.98 -6.28
N LEU A 994 3.63 22.34 -7.28
CA LEU A 994 3.15 22.69 -8.62
C LEU A 994 2.93 21.44 -9.49
N SER A 995 1.99 20.57 -9.11
CA SER A 995 1.60 19.38 -9.89
C SER A 995 0.17 18.98 -9.61
N TYR A 996 -0.38 18.06 -10.41
CA TYR A 996 -1.72 17.48 -10.19
C TYR A 996 -1.82 16.66 -8.91
N SER A 997 -0.73 16.14 -8.41
CA SER A 997 -0.71 15.42 -7.14
C SER A 997 0.63 15.61 -6.42
N PRO A 998 0.62 15.92 -5.12
CA PRO A 998 1.83 15.95 -4.31
C PRO A 998 2.38 14.55 -3.97
N GLU A 999 1.68 13.49 -4.37
CA GLU A 999 2.09 12.11 -4.15
C GLU A 999 2.76 11.48 -5.37
N LEU A 1000 2.37 11.90 -6.58
CA LEU A 1000 2.84 11.34 -7.83
C LEU A 1000 4.06 12.09 -8.37
N THR A 1001 4.86 11.39 -9.15
CA THR A 1001 5.85 12.04 -10.01
C THR A 1001 5.09 12.90 -11.03
N PRO A 1002 5.47 14.18 -11.21
CA PRO A 1002 4.87 15.05 -12.21
C PRO A 1002 4.91 14.41 -13.60
N GLY A 1003 3.80 14.50 -14.31
CA GLY A 1003 3.64 13.83 -15.62
C GLY A 1003 2.98 12.46 -15.55
N ALA A 1004 2.83 11.86 -14.37
CA ALA A 1004 2.03 10.67 -14.17
C ALA A 1004 0.53 10.98 -14.32
N TYR A 1005 -0.24 9.96 -14.65
CA TYR A 1005 -1.71 10.06 -14.71
C TYR A 1005 -2.26 10.59 -13.38
N PRO A 1006 -3.11 11.65 -13.37
CA PRO A 1006 -3.49 12.37 -12.15
C PRO A 1006 -4.42 11.56 -11.25
N GLU A 1007 -4.34 11.79 -9.93
CA GLU A 1007 -5.32 11.28 -8.99
C GLU A 1007 -6.66 12.01 -9.12
N SER A 1008 -7.75 11.29 -8.87
CA SER A 1008 -9.10 11.83 -8.95
C SER A 1008 -9.66 12.23 -7.58
N ARG A 1009 -10.51 13.24 -7.60
CA ARG A 1009 -11.55 13.48 -6.59
C ARG A 1009 -12.77 12.65 -6.98
N GLN A 1010 -13.39 11.95 -6.03
CA GLN A 1010 -14.49 11.05 -6.33
C GLN A 1010 -15.71 11.33 -5.45
N PHE A 1011 -16.90 11.19 -6.02
CA PHE A 1011 -18.18 11.23 -5.33
C PHE A 1011 -18.91 9.92 -5.56
N VAL A 1012 -19.24 9.21 -4.49
CA VAL A 1012 -19.79 7.85 -4.49
C VAL A 1012 -21.11 7.80 -3.79
N PHE A 1013 -22.06 7.10 -4.38
CA PHE A 1013 -23.36 6.78 -3.77
C PHE A 1013 -23.51 5.26 -3.72
N GLY A 1014 -23.80 4.71 -2.56
CA GLY A 1014 -23.84 3.28 -2.37
C GLY A 1014 -24.96 2.79 -1.46
N VAL A 1015 -25.21 1.49 -1.58
CA VAL A 1015 -26.23 0.77 -0.81
C VAL A 1015 -25.65 -0.54 -0.28
N ASN A 1016 -25.89 -0.84 1.01
CA ASN A 1016 -25.61 -2.13 1.61
C ASN A 1016 -26.94 -2.80 1.99
N LEU A 1017 -27.12 -4.02 1.55
CA LEU A 1017 -28.31 -4.86 1.83
C LEU A 1017 -27.85 -6.16 2.52
N SER A 1018 -28.66 -6.69 3.45
CA SER A 1018 -28.56 -8.07 3.93
C SER A 1018 -29.95 -8.68 4.00
N PHE A 1019 -30.05 -9.96 3.57
CA PHE A 1019 -31.29 -10.74 3.48
C PHE A 1019 -31.30 -11.87 4.49
#